data_c1aa677baaf76e4e8df4bd1f4d27a1f5
#
_entry.id   c1aa677baaf76e4e8df4bd1f4d27a1f5
#
_cell.length_a   1.000
_cell.length_b   1.000
_cell.length_c   1.000
_cell.angle_alpha   90.00
_cell.angle_beta   90.00
_cell.angle_gamma   90.00
#
_symmetry.space_group_name_H-M   'P 1'
#
loop_
_entity.id
_entity.type
_entity.pdbx_description
1 polymer ?
#
loop_
_entity_poly.entity_id
_entity_poly.type
_entity_poly.pdbx_seq_one_letter_code
_entity_poly.pdbx_strand_id
1 'polypeptide(L)'
;MNCLPAPSAVAAEESMSWKSIEPGLWLGSALARCAKMISRLAGTPVYLGRAPVHPSRSVVVLFPFQPSLICCGLAGIVTIRRPEARPVDMEGLETAVTAATSAEAEGGVGPEAGFLGGHETVETLLGAVRRLKTSGMFYTIFTQPAVRRRLEHFARRLGDAAADGSRALETLAGRFDTVLVDRLTGRLERFKDAAWCLEREVLANIDRVAELMTPRQPPPTPEALQIYQNLNTALNSLERLEVRGRDSAGVSLLFNLTGDGYAAFGRALARDGLEDAFRQRQSGETLRHGGISVRRTKEAAAVSLVYKVAAEIGSLGDNIRCLREAIRDDAMLHRLVAVPGIRATISAHTRWASVGAITEANCHPVDNGIVGRPAGAEAIIHACLNGDIDNYRQLRRDYETRCGAIPADITSDTKIIPLQVAYYLEQGLGVEEAFRRAVNDFEGSHAIALHTDLAPGCLFLAQRGSGQAIFVGLGEDVYLSTSELYGLVEVTDRYLKLDGERICQGPGGPVQGQTFVLDGRRGGGLAGIHAMAYDGTPLDLDEAQVKQTTITSRDVDRQGFAHYFLKEINEAPLSVARTLHNRWKLCPGASDCCQVVLDDRTFPPAVSRALADARLRRVFFVGQGTAGVAARACAEMLRYYLNDPAVTVGAMKASELSGFHLGAAGENDSMADALVVAISQSGTTTDTNRAVDMARAQGALTVAIVNRRDSDLTFKTDAVVYTSSGRDIEMSVASTKAFYAQIVAGALLSLHLASVRGRRDAVFVTREIRELLALPEKMRAILAMDRDIARSARRLAPAKAYWAVVGSGSNKASADEIRIKLSELCYKTISSDYVEDKKHIDLSSEPLILVCTAGTRGAVVSDIIKDTAIFAAHKATPVVICDEDEHRFAPYAADVFRVPTVSEHLAPIVNTLAGHLWGYHAALAINDGSRLLHRFREELQALIDDFGSRGLDVYEIVLEKSFREKVAAFYREFRSRCRQAGETTALAHAADLGLLLKYLSGRLPMGDFEV
;
A
#
# COMPACT_ATOMS: atom_id res chain seq x y z
N MET A 1 -51.52 27.90 -21.25
CA MET A 1 -51.91 28.29 -22.62
C MET A 1 -50.81 27.82 -23.54
N ASN A 2 -51.23 27.11 -24.58
CA ASN A 2 -50.55 26.59 -25.74
C ASN A 2 -49.83 25.25 -25.62
N CYS A 3 -50.61 24.26 -26.06
CA CYS A 3 -50.25 22.93 -26.48
C CYS A 3 -49.36 22.93 -27.72
N LEU A 4 -48.47 22.02 -27.83
CA LEU A 4 -47.94 21.49 -29.10
C LEU A 4 -48.01 19.95 -29.13
N PRO A 5 -48.31 19.38 -30.31
CA PRO A 5 -48.85 18.02 -30.42
C PRO A 5 -47.77 16.94 -30.63
N ALA A 6 -48.16 15.69 -30.29
CA ALA A 6 -47.39 14.47 -30.55
C ALA A 6 -47.29 14.12 -32.06
N PRO A 7 -46.23 13.50 -32.53
CA PRO A 7 -46.24 12.87 -33.85
C PRO A 7 -46.62 11.40 -33.77
N SER A 8 -47.50 11.03 -34.67
CA SER A 8 -48.13 9.76 -34.97
C SER A 8 -47.14 8.65 -35.33
N ALA A 9 -47.48 7.43 -34.92
CA ALA A 9 -46.93 6.17 -35.37
C ALA A 9 -47.17 5.90 -36.86
N VAL A 10 -46.15 5.46 -37.58
CA VAL A 10 -46.27 4.76 -38.84
C VAL A 10 -45.62 3.38 -38.64
N ALA A 11 -46.46 2.36 -38.70
CA ALA A 11 -46.09 0.96 -38.80
C ALA A 11 -45.50 0.67 -40.19
N ALA A 12 -44.39 -0.03 -40.26
CA ALA A 12 -43.96 -0.78 -41.41
C ALA A 12 -43.67 -2.22 -40.97
N GLU A 13 -44.59 -3.12 -41.32
CA GLU A 13 -44.41 -4.55 -41.32
C GLU A 13 -43.40 -4.95 -42.39
N GLU A 14 -42.26 -5.50 -42.02
CA GLU A 14 -41.47 -6.36 -42.90
C GLU A 14 -41.37 -7.76 -42.28
N SER A 15 -42.05 -8.68 -42.93
CA SER A 15 -42.02 -10.13 -42.70
C SER A 15 -40.63 -10.68 -43.07
N MET A 16 -39.82 -11.08 -42.11
CA MET A 16 -38.66 -11.96 -42.31
C MET A 16 -38.95 -13.37 -41.82
N SER A 17 -38.84 -14.29 -42.75
CA SER A 17 -39.04 -15.73 -42.59
C SER A 17 -37.98 -16.32 -41.64
N TRP A 18 -38.45 -17.01 -40.62
CA TRP A 18 -37.66 -17.83 -39.74
C TRP A 18 -37.28 -19.16 -40.41
N LYS A 19 -36.02 -19.29 -40.83
CA LYS A 19 -35.40 -20.62 -41.04
C LYS A 19 -33.93 -20.57 -40.62
N SER A 20 -33.58 -21.45 -39.69
CA SER A 20 -32.25 -21.93 -39.27
C SER A 20 -31.33 -20.92 -38.56
N ILE A 21 -31.47 -20.87 -37.26
CA ILE A 21 -30.38 -20.46 -36.34
C ILE A 21 -30.14 -21.65 -35.39
N GLU A 22 -28.92 -22.18 -35.40
CA GLU A 22 -28.53 -23.30 -34.55
C GLU A 22 -28.74 -23.01 -33.07
N PRO A 23 -29.24 -23.96 -32.24
CA PRO A 23 -29.57 -23.75 -30.81
C PRO A 23 -28.39 -23.44 -29.91
N GLY A 24 -27.15 -23.77 -30.32
CA GLY A 24 -25.94 -23.58 -29.50
C GLY A 24 -25.50 -22.13 -29.27
N LEU A 25 -25.86 -21.21 -30.18
CA LEU A 25 -25.48 -19.78 -30.07
C LEU A 25 -26.33 -18.99 -29.05
N TRP A 26 -27.51 -19.50 -28.70
CA TRP A 26 -28.44 -18.78 -27.82
C TRP A 26 -28.13 -18.96 -26.34
N LEU A 27 -27.71 -20.14 -25.93
CA LEU A 27 -27.39 -20.40 -24.53
C LEU A 27 -26.01 -19.82 -24.13
N GLY A 28 -25.05 -19.83 -25.05
CA GLY A 28 -23.82 -19.11 -24.88
C GLY A 28 -24.07 -17.62 -24.65
N SER A 29 -25.08 -17.00 -25.31
CA SER A 29 -25.49 -15.63 -25.09
C SER A 29 -26.32 -15.40 -23.82
N ALA A 30 -27.05 -16.43 -23.35
CA ALA A 30 -27.78 -16.35 -22.07
C ALA A 30 -26.85 -16.51 -20.86
N LEU A 31 -25.91 -17.47 -20.91
CA LEU A 31 -24.87 -17.61 -19.89
C LEU A 31 -23.90 -16.44 -19.87
N ALA A 32 -23.55 -15.87 -21.02
CA ALA A 32 -22.79 -14.64 -21.11
C ALA A 32 -23.59 -13.45 -20.57
N ARG A 33 -24.92 -13.43 -20.72
CA ARG A 33 -25.79 -12.43 -20.08
C ARG A 33 -25.93 -12.67 -18.58
N CYS A 34 -26.00 -13.92 -18.12
CA CYS A 34 -25.99 -14.26 -16.71
C CYS A 34 -24.64 -13.91 -16.05
N ALA A 35 -23.53 -14.23 -16.69
CA ALA A 35 -22.19 -13.82 -16.23
C ALA A 35 -22.05 -12.29 -16.22
N LYS A 36 -22.57 -11.59 -17.23
CA LYS A 36 -22.64 -10.11 -17.26
C LYS A 36 -23.55 -9.53 -16.18
N MET A 37 -24.63 -10.19 -15.85
CA MET A 37 -25.56 -9.73 -14.80
C MET A 37 -24.98 -9.97 -13.42
N ILE A 38 -24.36 -11.11 -13.20
CA ILE A 38 -23.61 -11.42 -11.96
C ILE A 38 -22.42 -10.48 -11.81
N SER A 39 -21.70 -10.17 -12.88
CA SER A 39 -20.59 -9.21 -12.91
C SER A 39 -21.05 -7.76 -12.67
N ARG A 40 -22.22 -7.36 -13.21
CA ARG A 40 -22.81 -6.05 -12.90
C ARG A 40 -23.25 -5.94 -11.45
N LEU A 41 -23.73 -7.04 -10.86
CA LEU A 41 -24.08 -7.11 -9.44
C LEU A 41 -22.85 -7.12 -8.54
N ALA A 42 -21.72 -7.65 -9.03
CA ALA A 42 -20.44 -7.68 -8.31
C ALA A 42 -19.58 -6.42 -8.54
N GLY A 43 -20.01 -5.49 -9.39
CA GLY A 43 -19.30 -4.23 -9.63
C GLY A 43 -17.99 -4.35 -10.45
N THR A 44 -17.71 -5.51 -11.06
CA THR A 44 -16.49 -5.75 -11.84
C THR A 44 -16.76 -5.72 -13.36
N PRO A 45 -15.94 -5.01 -14.19
CA PRO A 45 -16.11 -5.02 -15.64
C PRO A 45 -15.61 -6.32 -16.27
N VAL A 46 -16.47 -7.02 -17.00
CA VAL A 46 -16.11 -8.19 -17.81
C VAL A 46 -15.71 -7.73 -19.21
N TYR A 47 -14.49 -7.99 -19.61
CA TYR A 47 -14.03 -7.88 -20.99
C TYR A 47 -14.34 -9.19 -21.75
N LEU A 48 -15.30 -9.15 -22.66
CA LEU A 48 -15.50 -10.21 -23.65
C LEU A 48 -14.79 -9.78 -24.93
N GLY A 49 -13.82 -10.56 -25.39
CA GLY A 49 -13.11 -10.37 -26.64
C GLY A 49 -14.07 -10.37 -27.83
N ARG A 50 -14.00 -9.35 -28.70
CA ARG A 50 -14.66 -9.27 -29.99
C ARG A 50 -13.66 -9.58 -31.09
N ALA A 51 -14.07 -10.42 -32.01
CA ALA A 51 -13.45 -10.59 -33.33
C ALA A 51 -13.52 -9.28 -34.16
N PRO A 52 -12.66 -9.08 -35.16
CA PRO A 52 -12.43 -7.79 -35.79
C PRO A 52 -13.56 -7.39 -36.76
N VAL A 53 -14.07 -6.17 -36.60
CA VAL A 53 -14.90 -5.47 -37.59
C VAL A 53 -14.21 -4.17 -37.96
N HIS A 54 -14.13 -3.87 -39.26
CA HIS A 54 -13.47 -2.76 -39.95
C HIS A 54 -13.78 -1.36 -39.40
N PRO A 55 -12.92 -0.36 -39.63
CA PRO A 55 -12.93 0.89 -38.90
C PRO A 55 -13.84 1.96 -39.52
N SER A 56 -14.74 2.53 -38.74
CA SER A 56 -15.29 3.86 -38.98
C SER A 56 -15.02 4.75 -37.75
N ARG A 57 -14.42 5.86 -38.01
CA ARG A 57 -13.98 6.95 -37.15
C ARG A 57 -14.80 7.12 -35.88
N SER A 58 -14.17 6.82 -34.74
CA SER A 58 -14.59 7.30 -33.43
C SER A 58 -13.50 8.18 -32.86
N VAL A 59 -13.84 9.44 -32.60
CA VAL A 59 -12.98 10.38 -31.87
C VAL A 59 -12.82 9.84 -30.46
N VAL A 60 -11.66 9.31 -30.17
CA VAL A 60 -11.27 8.94 -28.80
C VAL A 60 -10.79 10.23 -28.15
N VAL A 61 -11.59 10.81 -27.27
CA VAL A 61 -11.13 11.81 -26.31
C VAL A 61 -10.29 11.07 -25.28
N LEU A 62 -8.98 11.12 -25.46
CA LEU A 62 -8.01 10.70 -24.45
C LEU A 62 -8.05 11.71 -23.30
N PHE A 63 -8.75 11.38 -22.23
CA PHE A 63 -8.44 11.97 -20.93
C PHE A 63 -7.11 11.36 -20.47
N PRO A 64 -6.11 12.17 -20.11
CA PRO A 64 -4.92 11.65 -19.46
C PRO A 64 -5.33 11.19 -18.05
N PHE A 65 -5.54 9.90 -17.88
CA PHE A 65 -5.53 9.26 -16.57
C PHE A 65 -4.10 9.39 -16.04
N GLN A 66 -3.87 10.30 -15.10
CA GLN A 66 -2.68 10.17 -14.25
C GLN A 66 -2.94 8.98 -13.33
N PRO A 67 -2.14 7.91 -13.42
CA PRO A 67 -2.22 6.84 -12.43
C PRO A 67 -1.74 7.41 -11.08
N SER A 68 -2.63 7.46 -10.10
CA SER A 68 -2.19 7.44 -8.70
C SER A 68 -1.15 6.32 -8.58
N LEU A 69 -0.03 6.59 -7.93
CA LEU A 69 1.11 5.68 -7.69
C LEU A 69 0.65 4.35 -7.05
N ILE A 70 0.09 3.47 -7.84
CA ILE A 70 -0.23 2.09 -7.47
C ILE A 70 0.92 1.27 -8.04
N CYS A 71 1.87 0.90 -7.18
CA CYS A 71 3.09 0.22 -7.59
C CYS A 71 3.04 -1.23 -7.11
N CYS A 72 3.40 -2.16 -7.98
CA CYS A 72 3.71 -3.53 -7.62
C CYS A 72 4.80 -3.59 -6.54
N GLY A 73 4.89 -4.70 -5.78
CA GLY A 73 5.95 -4.95 -4.81
C GLY A 73 7.01 -5.90 -5.35
N LEU A 74 8.27 -5.47 -5.40
CA LEU A 74 9.41 -6.26 -5.85
C LEU A 74 10.34 -6.52 -4.67
N ALA A 75 10.84 -7.76 -4.52
CA ALA A 75 11.89 -8.13 -3.59
C ALA A 75 12.87 -9.12 -4.25
N GLY A 76 14.18 -8.94 -4.00
CA GLY A 76 15.21 -9.84 -4.50
C GLY A 76 16.35 -10.00 -3.51
N ILE A 77 16.84 -11.23 -3.29
CA ILE A 77 17.87 -11.55 -2.30
C ILE A 77 19.05 -12.26 -2.95
N VAL A 78 20.25 -11.74 -2.69
CA VAL A 78 21.52 -12.33 -3.07
C VAL A 78 22.36 -12.56 -1.82
N THR A 79 22.78 -13.80 -1.61
CA THR A 79 23.64 -14.17 -0.48
C THR A 79 25.08 -13.72 -0.74
N ILE A 80 25.69 -13.00 0.22
CA ILE A 80 27.06 -12.48 0.14
C ILE A 80 28.06 -13.45 0.76
N ARG A 81 27.76 -13.93 1.96
CA ARG A 81 28.68 -14.77 2.76
C ARG A 81 28.10 -16.14 3.00
N ARG A 82 29.02 -17.15 3.11
CA ARG A 82 28.63 -18.45 3.62
C ARG A 82 28.34 -18.35 5.11
N PRO A 83 27.28 -18.95 5.59
CA PRO A 83 26.99 -18.95 7.02
C PRO A 83 27.95 -19.88 7.75
N GLU A 84 28.57 -19.35 8.80
CA GLU A 84 29.32 -20.12 9.79
C GLU A 84 28.61 -19.94 11.13
N ALA A 85 28.44 -21.03 11.89
CA ALA A 85 27.86 -20.93 13.21
C ALA A 85 28.69 -19.96 14.08
N ARG A 86 28.05 -18.94 14.64
CA ARG A 86 28.70 -17.95 15.51
C ARG A 86 28.07 -17.97 16.90
N PRO A 87 28.88 -18.02 17.97
CA PRO A 87 28.35 -17.93 19.33
C PRO A 87 27.65 -16.58 19.54
N VAL A 88 26.57 -16.62 20.31
CA VAL A 88 25.91 -15.41 20.80
C VAL A 88 26.60 -14.97 22.09
N ASP A 89 27.03 -13.72 22.15
CA ASP A 89 27.56 -13.10 23.37
C ASP A 89 26.43 -12.85 24.39
N MET A 90 26.08 -13.90 25.10
CA MET A 90 24.99 -13.85 26.08
C MET A 90 25.33 -13.02 27.32
N GLU A 91 26.59 -12.90 27.71
CA GLU A 91 27.03 -12.14 28.89
C GLU A 91 27.01 -10.63 28.57
N GLY A 92 27.55 -10.23 27.43
CA GLY A 92 27.48 -8.84 26.96
C GLY A 92 26.05 -8.37 26.76
N LEU A 93 25.17 -9.23 26.20
CA LEU A 93 23.77 -8.91 26.02
C LEU A 93 23.02 -8.78 27.37
N GLU A 94 23.27 -9.67 28.31
CA GLU A 94 22.66 -9.62 29.66
C GLU A 94 23.09 -8.37 30.41
N THR A 95 24.37 -8.00 30.29
CA THR A 95 24.90 -6.74 30.84
C THR A 95 24.21 -5.52 30.26
N ALA A 96 24.05 -5.46 28.93
CA ALA A 96 23.37 -4.36 28.26
C ALA A 96 21.87 -4.28 28.63
N VAL A 97 21.18 -5.43 28.65
CA VAL A 97 19.78 -5.52 29.10
C VAL A 97 19.62 -5.07 30.54
N THR A 98 20.49 -5.53 31.44
CA THR A 98 20.43 -5.16 32.85
C THR A 98 20.70 -3.68 33.06
N ALA A 99 21.72 -3.12 32.42
CA ALA A 99 22.01 -1.68 32.47
C ALA A 99 20.83 -0.83 31.94
N ALA A 100 20.16 -1.28 30.89
CA ALA A 100 19.03 -0.56 30.31
C ALA A 100 17.71 -0.71 31.09
N THR A 101 17.55 -1.78 31.89
CA THR A 101 16.30 -2.07 32.63
C THR A 101 16.39 -1.80 34.14
N SER A 102 17.59 -1.67 34.73
CA SER A 102 17.80 -1.47 36.17
C SER A 102 17.99 0.01 36.57
N ALA A 103 17.91 0.94 35.64
CA ALA A 103 18.06 2.35 35.95
C ALA A 103 16.82 2.88 36.69
N GLU A 104 16.85 2.82 38.01
CA GLU A 104 15.88 3.48 38.90
C GLU A 104 15.94 5.00 38.66
N ALA A 105 14.75 5.60 38.47
CA ALA A 105 14.60 7.05 38.41
C ALA A 105 14.89 7.76 39.77
N GLU A 106 15.37 7.02 40.77
CA GLU A 106 15.61 7.47 42.13
C GLU A 106 17.11 7.43 42.45
N GLY A 107 17.73 8.57 42.38
CA GLY A 107 19.06 8.75 43.00
C GLY A 107 20.07 9.56 42.21
N GLY A 108 20.06 10.87 42.36
CA GLY A 108 21.26 11.71 42.25
C GLY A 108 21.91 11.91 40.87
N VAL A 109 21.59 11.13 39.89
CA VAL A 109 22.01 11.30 38.49
C VAL A 109 20.86 11.97 37.75
N GLY A 110 21.13 13.11 37.08
CA GLY A 110 20.09 13.85 36.38
C GLY A 110 19.28 12.95 35.42
N PRO A 111 18.01 13.27 35.17
CA PRO A 111 17.08 12.41 34.42
C PRO A 111 17.60 12.05 33.01
N GLU A 112 18.52 12.82 32.46
CA GLU A 112 19.16 12.56 31.18
C GLU A 112 20.12 11.37 31.18
N ALA A 113 20.88 11.19 32.22
CA ALA A 113 21.89 10.14 32.32
C ALA A 113 21.27 8.77 32.71
N GLY A 114 20.25 8.76 33.56
CA GLY A 114 19.66 7.53 34.14
C GLY A 114 18.54 6.92 33.29
N PHE A 115 17.82 7.69 32.49
CA PHE A 115 16.67 7.19 31.73
C PHE A 115 17.08 6.09 30.76
N LEU A 116 16.55 4.86 30.98
CA LEU A 116 16.85 3.65 30.20
C LEU A 116 18.37 3.36 30.07
N GLY A 117 19.14 3.63 31.10
CA GLY A 117 20.59 3.38 31.16
C GLY A 117 21.46 4.33 30.32
N GLY A 118 20.86 5.40 29.76
CA GLY A 118 21.58 6.37 28.93
C GLY A 118 21.57 6.05 27.44
N HIS A 119 22.02 7.01 26.64
CA HIS A 119 22.00 6.90 25.16
C HIS A 119 22.93 5.79 24.64
N GLU A 120 24.14 5.72 25.14
CA GLU A 120 25.17 4.75 24.74
C GLU A 120 24.75 3.30 25.02
N THR A 121 24.12 3.05 26.17
CA THR A 121 23.58 1.74 26.54
C THR A 121 22.52 1.28 25.57
N VAL A 122 21.58 2.17 25.20
CA VAL A 122 20.50 1.85 24.26
C VAL A 122 21.05 1.56 22.87
N GLU A 123 22.03 2.34 22.36
CA GLU A 123 22.65 2.09 21.05
C GLU A 123 23.47 0.80 21.06
N THR A 124 24.19 0.50 22.14
CA THR A 124 24.93 -0.75 22.31
C THR A 124 23.97 -1.96 22.31
N LEU A 125 22.86 -1.87 23.05
CA LEU A 125 21.80 -2.89 23.07
C LEU A 125 21.19 -3.10 21.68
N LEU A 126 20.80 -2.02 21.01
CA LEU A 126 20.22 -2.09 19.67
C LEU A 126 21.18 -2.73 18.66
N GLY A 127 22.46 -2.34 18.70
CA GLY A 127 23.51 -2.93 17.89
C GLY A 127 23.73 -4.42 18.17
N ALA A 128 23.71 -4.82 19.44
CA ALA A 128 23.84 -6.22 19.84
C ALA A 128 22.66 -7.08 19.35
N VAL A 129 21.43 -6.60 19.52
CA VAL A 129 20.22 -7.32 19.08
C VAL A 129 20.15 -7.41 17.55
N ARG A 130 20.52 -6.36 16.82
CA ARG A 130 20.58 -6.39 15.34
C ARG A 130 21.55 -7.46 14.81
N ARG A 131 22.70 -7.68 15.47
CA ARG A 131 23.65 -8.73 15.08
C ARG A 131 23.07 -10.13 15.20
N LEU A 132 22.10 -10.37 16.10
CA LEU A 132 21.44 -11.67 16.23
C LEU A 132 20.70 -12.12 14.95
N LYS A 133 20.40 -11.23 14.04
CA LYS A 133 19.77 -11.53 12.74
C LYS A 133 20.75 -12.11 11.70
N THR A 134 22.05 -11.97 11.90
CA THR A 134 23.05 -12.55 11.00
C THR A 134 22.93 -14.07 10.95
N SER A 135 23.13 -14.66 9.78
CA SER A 135 22.87 -16.08 9.53
C SER A 135 23.59 -17.01 10.50
N GLY A 136 24.83 -16.67 10.90
CA GLY A 136 25.61 -17.49 11.84
C GLY A 136 25.04 -17.46 13.26
N MET A 137 24.64 -16.31 13.79
CA MET A 137 24.01 -16.21 15.12
C MET A 137 22.58 -16.75 15.08
N PHE A 138 21.82 -16.48 14.03
CA PHE A 138 20.50 -17.04 13.81
C PHE A 138 20.50 -18.56 13.83
N TYR A 139 21.51 -19.19 13.19
CA TYR A 139 21.72 -20.63 13.25
C TYR A 139 21.93 -21.14 14.70
N THR A 140 22.76 -20.45 15.47
CA THR A 140 22.99 -20.81 16.86
C THR A 140 21.73 -20.71 17.72
N ILE A 141 20.95 -19.64 17.58
CA ILE A 141 19.68 -19.47 18.30
C ILE A 141 18.66 -20.54 17.89
N PHE A 142 18.59 -20.86 16.58
CA PHE A 142 17.69 -21.89 16.05
C PHE A 142 17.99 -23.28 16.59
N THR A 143 19.30 -23.64 16.70
CA THR A 143 19.74 -24.99 17.08
C THR A 143 19.95 -25.18 18.59
N GLN A 144 20.03 -24.09 19.38
CA GLN A 144 20.29 -24.15 20.83
C GLN A 144 19.11 -23.62 21.67
N PRO A 145 18.19 -24.47 22.12
CA PRO A 145 17.01 -24.05 22.88
C PRO A 145 17.32 -23.30 24.19
N ALA A 146 18.50 -23.51 24.79
CA ALA A 146 18.92 -22.78 25.98
C ALA A 146 19.19 -21.30 25.70
N VAL A 147 19.88 -21.01 24.59
CA VAL A 147 20.12 -19.64 24.11
C VAL A 147 18.79 -18.96 23.82
N ARG A 148 17.91 -19.62 23.07
CA ARG A 148 16.58 -19.09 22.72
C ARG A 148 15.78 -18.72 23.99
N ARG A 149 15.67 -19.60 24.99
CA ARG A 149 14.91 -19.31 26.24
C ARG A 149 15.45 -18.08 26.97
N ARG A 150 16.77 -17.88 26.99
CA ARG A 150 17.37 -16.67 27.61
C ARG A 150 16.98 -15.42 26.82
N LEU A 151 17.00 -15.45 25.49
CA LEU A 151 16.58 -14.35 24.66
C LEU A 151 15.09 -14.03 24.83
N GLU A 152 14.23 -15.03 24.96
CA GLU A 152 12.80 -14.86 25.29
C GLU A 152 12.58 -14.18 26.64
N HIS A 153 13.43 -14.48 27.63
CA HIS A 153 13.42 -13.78 28.92
C HIS A 153 13.84 -12.30 28.76
N PHE A 154 14.90 -12.02 27.99
CA PHE A 154 15.33 -10.65 27.72
C PHE A 154 14.27 -9.84 26.96
N ALA A 155 13.59 -10.43 25.97
CA ALA A 155 12.54 -9.76 25.24
C ALA A 155 11.40 -9.30 26.16
N ARG A 156 10.98 -10.13 27.12
CA ARG A 156 9.96 -9.76 28.12
C ARG A 156 10.43 -8.59 28.99
N ARG A 157 11.65 -8.64 29.54
CA ARG A 157 12.23 -7.56 30.36
C ARG A 157 12.28 -6.23 29.60
N LEU A 158 12.70 -6.27 28.35
CA LEU A 158 12.76 -5.07 27.48
C LEU A 158 11.36 -4.53 27.18
N GLY A 159 10.38 -5.40 26.96
CA GLY A 159 8.98 -5.02 26.75
C GLY A 159 8.39 -4.28 27.97
N ASP A 160 8.59 -4.83 29.17
CA ASP A 160 8.14 -4.24 30.42
C ASP A 160 8.81 -2.86 30.66
N ALA A 161 10.12 -2.78 30.51
CA ALA A 161 10.87 -1.53 30.66
C ALA A 161 10.48 -0.46 29.61
N ALA A 162 10.13 -0.87 28.39
CA ALA A 162 9.62 0.06 27.36
C ALA A 162 8.26 0.65 27.74
N ALA A 163 7.38 -0.15 28.37
CA ALA A 163 6.09 0.30 28.87
C ALA A 163 6.24 1.27 30.05
N ASP A 164 7.13 0.95 30.99
CA ASP A 164 7.45 1.79 32.15
C ASP A 164 8.09 3.12 31.73
N GLY A 165 9.05 3.06 30.80
CA GLY A 165 9.68 4.26 30.23
C GLY A 165 8.69 5.19 29.52
N SER A 166 7.66 4.62 28.87
CA SER A 166 6.61 5.40 28.21
C SER A 166 5.77 6.16 29.25
N ARG A 167 5.36 5.48 30.35
CA ARG A 167 4.60 6.10 31.44
C ARG A 167 5.41 7.17 32.19
N ALA A 168 6.68 6.90 32.40
CA ALA A 168 7.58 7.86 33.03
C ALA A 168 7.74 9.13 32.19
N LEU A 169 7.94 8.97 30.88
CA LEU A 169 8.11 10.11 29.98
C LEU A 169 6.85 10.98 29.89
N GLU A 170 5.65 10.39 29.87
CA GLU A 170 4.39 11.15 29.91
C GLU A 170 4.27 12.02 31.16
N THR A 171 4.72 11.50 32.32
CA THR A 171 4.69 12.23 33.59
C THR A 171 5.74 13.37 33.62
N LEU A 172 6.87 13.17 32.97
CA LEU A 172 8.02 14.08 33.00
C LEU A 172 7.93 15.20 31.93
N ALA A 173 7.24 14.98 30.83
CA ALA A 173 7.24 15.86 29.65
C ALA A 173 6.85 17.31 29.93
N GLY A 174 5.95 17.54 30.90
CA GLY A 174 5.55 18.90 31.29
C GLY A 174 6.54 19.65 32.21
N ARG A 175 7.57 18.96 32.73
CA ARG A 175 8.51 19.51 33.75
C ARG A 175 9.85 19.90 33.21
N PHE A 176 10.24 19.42 32.02
CA PHE A 176 11.57 19.62 31.45
C PHE A 176 11.54 20.51 30.21
N ASP A 177 12.75 21.02 29.83
CA ASP A 177 12.85 21.74 28.56
C ASP A 177 12.62 20.84 27.34
N THR A 178 12.27 21.46 26.21
CA THR A 178 11.91 20.74 24.98
C THR A 178 13.04 19.89 24.42
N VAL A 179 14.30 20.35 24.54
CA VAL A 179 15.47 19.65 23.97
C VAL A 179 15.73 18.37 24.74
N LEU A 180 15.58 18.41 26.06
CA LEU A 180 15.72 17.22 26.90
C LEU A 180 14.60 16.20 26.62
N VAL A 181 13.35 16.66 26.57
CA VAL A 181 12.19 15.78 26.29
C VAL A 181 12.32 15.12 24.92
N ASP A 182 12.77 15.85 23.89
CA ASP A 182 13.01 15.26 22.55
C ASP A 182 14.11 14.20 22.58
N ARG A 183 15.20 14.44 23.32
CA ARG A 183 16.27 13.44 23.47
C ARG A 183 15.80 12.19 24.19
N LEU A 184 15.04 12.33 25.28
CA LEU A 184 14.48 11.20 26.04
C LEU A 184 13.46 10.42 25.20
N THR A 185 12.61 11.12 24.43
CA THR A 185 11.66 10.51 23.49
C THR A 185 12.42 9.73 22.42
N GLY A 186 13.42 10.31 21.80
CA GLY A 186 14.26 9.64 20.81
C GLY A 186 14.94 8.38 21.37
N ARG A 187 15.44 8.44 22.61
CA ARG A 187 16.03 7.30 23.31
C ARG A 187 15.01 6.19 23.57
N LEU A 188 13.80 6.54 24.04
CA LEU A 188 12.71 5.58 24.27
C LEU A 188 12.29 4.88 22.96
N GLU A 189 12.21 5.63 21.85
CA GLU A 189 11.88 5.02 20.56
C GLU A 189 12.97 4.04 20.09
N ARG A 190 14.26 4.37 20.29
CA ARG A 190 15.38 3.46 19.99
C ARG A 190 15.37 2.23 20.89
N PHE A 191 15.02 2.38 22.16
CA PHE A 191 14.86 1.26 23.10
C PHE A 191 13.70 0.33 22.68
N LYS A 192 12.57 0.91 22.29
CA LYS A 192 11.44 0.14 21.74
C LYS A 192 11.82 -0.59 20.45
N ASP A 193 12.67 0.01 19.61
CA ASP A 193 13.19 -0.65 18.41
C ASP A 193 14.07 -1.85 18.76
N ALA A 194 14.88 -1.79 19.82
CA ALA A 194 15.67 -2.92 20.30
C ALA A 194 14.79 -4.06 20.85
N ALA A 195 13.78 -3.75 21.66
CA ALA A 195 12.82 -4.71 22.17
C ALA A 195 12.05 -5.41 21.03
N TRP A 196 11.56 -4.63 20.08
CA TRP A 196 10.89 -5.13 18.88
C TRP A 196 11.78 -6.02 18.01
N CYS A 197 13.02 -5.59 17.76
CA CYS A 197 13.97 -6.36 16.97
C CYS A 197 14.21 -7.75 17.59
N LEU A 198 14.38 -7.83 18.91
CA LEU A 198 14.57 -9.10 19.59
C LEU A 198 13.32 -9.99 19.50
N GLU A 199 12.15 -9.43 19.82
CA GLU A 199 10.89 -10.19 19.87
C GLU A 199 10.40 -10.61 18.46
N ARG A 200 10.36 -9.66 17.51
CA ARG A 200 9.69 -9.85 16.22
C ARG A 200 10.62 -10.19 15.07
N GLU A 201 11.81 -9.55 15.02
CA GLU A 201 12.73 -9.80 13.90
C GLU A 201 13.67 -10.99 14.16
N VAL A 202 13.93 -11.35 15.43
CA VAL A 202 14.75 -12.50 15.79
C VAL A 202 13.86 -13.69 16.19
N LEU A 203 13.18 -13.62 17.34
CA LEU A 203 12.48 -14.78 17.92
C LEU A 203 11.29 -15.24 17.07
N ALA A 204 10.42 -14.33 16.63
CA ALA A 204 9.28 -14.69 15.79
C ALA A 204 9.71 -15.20 14.42
N ASN A 205 10.84 -14.71 13.85
CA ASN A 205 11.35 -15.24 12.59
C ASN A 205 11.95 -16.64 12.71
N ILE A 206 12.49 -17.00 13.87
CA ILE A 206 12.90 -18.39 14.14
C ILE A 206 11.69 -19.33 14.04
N ASP A 207 10.54 -18.96 14.60
CA ASP A 207 9.32 -19.75 14.49
C ASP A 207 8.81 -19.80 13.05
N ARG A 208 8.75 -18.68 12.36
CA ARG A 208 8.33 -18.62 10.93
C ARG A 208 9.24 -19.45 10.02
N VAL A 209 10.55 -19.47 10.27
CA VAL A 209 11.49 -20.31 9.54
C VAL A 209 11.27 -21.78 9.85
N ALA A 210 11.06 -22.13 11.12
CA ALA A 210 10.73 -23.50 11.52
C ALA A 210 9.42 -24.02 10.88
N GLU A 211 8.41 -23.14 10.74
CA GLU A 211 7.16 -23.45 10.05
C GLU A 211 7.31 -23.72 8.54
N LEU A 212 8.30 -23.12 7.88
CA LEU A 212 8.61 -23.41 6.48
C LEU A 212 9.32 -24.76 6.27
N MET A 213 9.82 -25.35 7.34
CA MET A 213 10.56 -26.61 7.32
C MET A 213 9.65 -27.78 7.69
N THR A 214 9.90 -28.97 7.15
CA THR A 214 9.14 -30.17 7.53
C THR A 214 9.60 -30.69 8.91
N PRO A 215 8.68 -31.05 9.84
CA PRO A 215 9.02 -31.49 11.19
C PRO A 215 9.89 -32.77 11.32
N ARG A 216 10.11 -33.51 10.23
CA ARG A 216 10.81 -34.82 10.22
C ARG A 216 12.24 -34.76 9.68
N GLN A 217 12.83 -33.57 9.50
CA GLN A 217 14.21 -33.45 9.01
C GLN A 217 15.20 -33.41 10.17
N PRO A 218 16.44 -33.94 9.98
CA PRO A 218 17.53 -33.69 10.90
C PRO A 218 17.80 -32.18 11.01
N PRO A 219 18.51 -31.71 12.06
CA PRO A 219 18.88 -30.30 12.16
C PRO A 219 19.47 -29.81 10.86
N PRO A 220 19.03 -28.66 10.32
CA PRO A 220 19.53 -28.17 9.03
C PRO A 220 21.01 -27.81 9.11
N THR A 221 21.71 -27.89 7.98
CA THR A 221 23.03 -27.27 7.88
C THR A 221 22.93 -25.75 7.94
N PRO A 222 24.00 -25.01 8.27
CA PRO A 222 23.97 -23.55 8.26
C PRO A 222 23.52 -22.98 6.89
N GLU A 223 23.95 -23.56 5.78
CA GLU A 223 23.56 -23.15 4.44
C GLU A 223 22.06 -23.39 4.17
N ALA A 224 21.54 -24.53 4.57
CA ALA A 224 20.13 -24.85 4.43
C ALA A 224 19.27 -23.88 5.24
N LEU A 225 19.64 -23.59 6.48
CA LEU A 225 18.93 -22.64 7.33
C LEU A 225 18.99 -21.22 6.75
N GLN A 226 20.12 -20.79 6.19
CA GLN A 226 20.26 -19.50 5.53
C GLN A 226 19.29 -19.35 4.34
N ILE A 227 19.09 -20.41 3.55
CA ILE A 227 18.14 -20.38 2.43
C ILE A 227 16.72 -20.20 2.97
N TYR A 228 16.30 -20.92 4.02
CA TYR A 228 14.98 -20.71 4.64
C TYR A 228 14.86 -19.35 5.31
N GLN A 229 15.91 -18.83 5.94
CA GLN A 229 15.95 -17.47 6.49
C GLN A 229 15.76 -16.42 5.39
N ASN A 230 16.48 -16.54 4.27
CA ASN A 230 16.36 -15.65 3.13
C ASN A 230 14.97 -15.74 2.49
N LEU A 231 14.43 -16.95 2.37
CA LEU A 231 13.07 -17.16 1.85
C LEU A 231 12.02 -16.53 2.76
N ASN A 232 12.13 -16.72 4.07
CA ASN A 232 11.27 -16.06 5.05
C ASN A 232 11.37 -14.52 4.96
N THR A 233 12.60 -13.99 4.79
CA THR A 233 12.84 -12.56 4.59
C THR A 233 12.15 -12.03 3.32
N ALA A 234 12.25 -12.77 2.20
CA ALA A 234 11.55 -12.41 0.97
C ALA A 234 10.03 -12.41 1.16
N LEU A 235 9.46 -13.42 1.83
CA LEU A 235 8.03 -13.51 2.11
C LEU A 235 7.56 -12.41 3.07
N ASN A 236 8.33 -12.08 4.12
CA ASN A 236 8.04 -10.96 5.02
C ASN A 236 8.09 -9.61 4.27
N SER A 237 9.04 -9.45 3.34
CA SER A 237 9.13 -8.27 2.48
C SER A 237 7.90 -8.15 1.59
N LEU A 238 7.49 -9.25 0.93
CA LEU A 238 6.27 -9.28 0.13
C LEU A 238 5.01 -8.98 0.94
N GLU A 239 4.90 -9.50 2.17
CA GLU A 239 3.75 -9.24 3.07
C GLU A 239 3.58 -7.73 3.34
N ARG A 240 4.69 -7.00 3.49
CA ARG A 240 4.67 -5.54 3.65
C ARG A 240 4.37 -4.82 2.33
N LEU A 241 4.84 -5.36 1.21
CA LEU A 241 4.63 -4.78 -0.12
C LEU A 241 3.26 -5.13 -0.73
N GLU A 242 2.55 -6.13 -0.21
CA GLU A 242 1.24 -6.58 -0.72
C GLU A 242 0.16 -5.48 -0.67
N VAL A 243 0.33 -4.45 0.17
CA VAL A 243 -0.54 -3.26 0.17
C VAL A 243 -0.53 -2.53 -1.18
N ARG A 244 0.54 -2.72 -1.98
CA ARG A 244 0.73 -2.10 -3.29
C ARG A 244 0.16 -2.94 -4.43
N GLY A 245 0.11 -4.28 -4.27
CA GLY A 245 -0.42 -5.18 -5.30
C GLY A 245 -0.91 -6.48 -4.69
N ARG A 246 -2.19 -6.81 -4.89
CA ARG A 246 -2.84 -7.98 -4.28
C ARG A 246 -3.39 -8.98 -5.28
N ASP A 247 -3.28 -8.70 -6.58
CA ASP A 247 -3.91 -9.53 -7.62
C ASP A 247 -3.19 -10.86 -7.78
N SER A 248 -1.88 -10.84 -7.61
CA SER A 248 -1.07 -12.05 -7.60
C SER A 248 0.24 -11.86 -6.86
N ALA A 249 0.84 -12.96 -6.41
CA ALA A 249 2.17 -12.99 -5.83
C ALA A 249 2.96 -14.22 -6.31
N GLY A 250 4.27 -14.07 -6.44
CA GLY A 250 5.12 -15.20 -6.81
C GLY A 250 6.54 -15.06 -6.30
N VAL A 251 7.19 -16.20 -6.13
CA VAL A 251 8.58 -16.36 -5.69
C VAL A 251 9.29 -17.33 -6.62
N SER A 252 10.48 -16.98 -7.03
CA SER A 252 11.40 -17.85 -7.76
C SER A 252 12.68 -18.04 -6.96
N LEU A 253 13.10 -19.29 -6.82
CA LEU A 253 14.37 -19.70 -6.24
C LEU A 253 15.22 -20.34 -7.33
N LEU A 254 16.39 -19.79 -7.60
CA LEU A 254 17.36 -20.35 -8.54
C LEU A 254 18.54 -20.93 -7.76
N PHE A 255 18.65 -22.24 -7.79
CA PHE A 255 19.71 -23.00 -7.13
C PHE A 255 20.83 -23.35 -8.09
N ASN A 256 22.06 -23.25 -7.61
CA ASN A 256 23.27 -23.67 -8.34
C ASN A 256 23.95 -24.81 -7.60
N LEU A 257 24.16 -25.92 -8.29
CA LEU A 257 24.71 -27.16 -7.77
C LEU A 257 25.94 -27.59 -8.56
N THR A 258 26.84 -28.28 -7.89
CA THR A 258 27.86 -29.06 -8.57
C THR A 258 27.22 -30.30 -9.23
N GLY A 259 27.92 -30.95 -10.17
CA GLY A 259 27.47 -32.22 -10.79
C GLY A 259 27.14 -33.29 -9.71
N ASP A 260 28.03 -33.43 -8.70
CA ASP A 260 27.84 -34.38 -7.59
C ASP A 260 26.61 -33.99 -6.70
N GLY A 261 26.40 -32.68 -6.46
CA GLY A 261 25.26 -32.18 -5.73
C GLY A 261 23.95 -32.49 -6.46
N TYR A 262 23.90 -32.30 -7.78
CA TYR A 262 22.73 -32.66 -8.58
C TYR A 262 22.49 -34.18 -8.58
N ALA A 263 23.54 -35.01 -8.67
CA ALA A 263 23.42 -36.45 -8.57
C ALA A 263 22.93 -36.89 -7.17
N ALA A 264 23.35 -36.22 -6.10
CA ALA A 264 22.86 -36.46 -4.74
C ALA A 264 21.37 -36.12 -4.62
N PHE A 265 20.93 -34.99 -5.20
CA PHE A 265 19.52 -34.61 -5.28
C PHE A 265 18.70 -35.66 -6.03
N GLY A 266 19.17 -36.14 -7.21
CA GLY A 266 18.51 -37.20 -7.97
C GLY A 266 18.32 -38.47 -7.15
N ARG A 267 19.37 -38.92 -6.42
CA ARG A 267 19.27 -40.08 -5.52
C ARG A 267 18.24 -39.86 -4.39
N ALA A 268 18.11 -38.63 -3.88
CA ALA A 268 17.11 -38.31 -2.87
C ALA A 268 15.68 -38.37 -3.43
N LEU A 269 15.45 -37.87 -4.66
CA LEU A 269 14.18 -37.98 -5.36
C LEU A 269 13.78 -39.45 -5.60
N ALA A 270 14.74 -40.28 -6.09
CA ALA A 270 14.52 -41.70 -6.35
C ALA A 270 14.16 -42.46 -5.07
N ARG A 271 14.89 -42.23 -3.97
CA ARG A 271 14.64 -42.85 -2.68
C ARG A 271 13.23 -42.54 -2.15
N ASP A 272 12.74 -41.32 -2.38
CA ASP A 272 11.47 -40.83 -1.84
C ASP A 272 10.32 -40.97 -2.86
N GLY A 273 10.55 -41.59 -4.06
CA GLY A 273 9.54 -41.82 -5.09
C GLY A 273 9.02 -40.51 -5.76
N LEU A 274 9.84 -39.47 -5.81
CA LEU A 274 9.46 -38.16 -6.31
C LEU A 274 9.88 -37.90 -7.76
N GLU A 275 10.53 -38.87 -8.45
CA GLU A 275 11.10 -38.67 -9.79
C GLU A 275 10.02 -38.35 -10.85
N ASP A 276 8.87 -39.03 -10.82
CA ASP A 276 7.78 -38.80 -11.77
C ASP A 276 7.14 -37.43 -11.56
N ALA A 277 6.86 -37.06 -10.32
CA ALA A 277 6.36 -35.74 -9.98
C ALA A 277 7.35 -34.64 -10.36
N PHE A 278 8.65 -34.87 -10.19
CA PHE A 278 9.69 -33.92 -10.61
C PHE A 278 9.70 -33.75 -12.14
N ARG A 279 9.60 -34.84 -12.89
CA ARG A 279 9.50 -34.78 -14.36
C ARG A 279 8.24 -34.08 -14.84
N GLN A 280 7.09 -34.33 -14.19
CA GLN A 280 5.83 -33.66 -14.50
C GLN A 280 5.93 -32.13 -14.31
N ARG A 281 6.57 -31.67 -13.23
CA ARG A 281 6.75 -30.22 -12.97
C ARG A 281 7.71 -29.55 -13.96
N GLN A 282 8.51 -30.30 -14.70
CA GLN A 282 9.42 -29.76 -15.73
C GLN A 282 8.76 -29.59 -17.10
N SER A 283 7.58 -30.12 -17.34
CA SER A 283 6.97 -30.26 -18.66
C SER A 283 6.22 -29.03 -19.19
N GLY A 284 6.29 -27.90 -18.48
CA GLY A 284 5.55 -26.69 -18.84
C GLY A 284 6.35 -25.77 -19.79
N GLU A 285 5.65 -25.18 -20.76
CA GLU A 285 6.20 -24.12 -21.64
C GLU A 285 6.24 -22.76 -20.97
N THR A 286 5.66 -22.63 -19.77
CA THR A 286 5.63 -21.40 -18.97
C THR A 286 5.79 -21.73 -17.49
N LEU A 287 6.36 -20.80 -16.72
CA LEU A 287 6.41 -20.92 -15.28
C LEU A 287 5.02 -20.80 -14.68
N ARG A 288 4.49 -21.92 -14.20
CA ARG A 288 3.26 -22.00 -13.41
C ARG A 288 3.59 -22.29 -11.95
N HIS A 289 2.56 -22.29 -11.10
CA HIS A 289 2.73 -22.70 -9.70
C HIS A 289 3.36 -24.09 -9.62
N GLY A 290 4.43 -24.20 -8.82
CA GLY A 290 5.20 -25.43 -8.69
C GLY A 290 6.09 -25.76 -9.88
N GLY A 291 6.22 -24.90 -10.90
CA GLY A 291 7.09 -25.11 -12.07
C GLY A 291 8.56 -25.28 -11.71
N ILE A 292 9.24 -26.18 -12.40
CA ILE A 292 10.68 -26.47 -12.23
C ILE A 292 11.37 -26.33 -13.58
N SER A 293 12.48 -25.59 -13.62
CA SER A 293 13.38 -25.55 -14.77
C SER A 293 14.74 -26.10 -14.38
N VAL A 294 15.35 -26.91 -15.25
CA VAL A 294 16.65 -27.52 -15.02
C VAL A 294 17.55 -27.30 -16.23
N ARG A 295 18.74 -26.75 -16.02
CA ARG A 295 19.81 -26.72 -17.03
C ARG A 295 21.06 -27.38 -16.48
N ARG A 296 21.67 -28.25 -17.29
CA ARG A 296 22.85 -29.00 -16.90
C ARG A 296 24.02 -28.68 -17.84
N THR A 297 25.18 -28.51 -17.26
CA THR A 297 26.48 -28.47 -17.95
C THR A 297 27.28 -29.70 -17.53
N LYS A 298 28.51 -29.84 -18.04
CA LYS A 298 29.37 -30.95 -17.66
C LYS A 298 29.72 -30.95 -16.16
N GLU A 299 29.85 -29.80 -15.55
CA GLU A 299 30.38 -29.62 -14.19
C GLU A 299 29.36 -29.12 -13.17
N ALA A 300 28.26 -28.56 -13.63
CA ALA A 300 27.27 -27.92 -12.79
C ALA A 300 25.82 -28.14 -13.26
N ALA A 301 24.87 -27.93 -12.38
CA ALA A 301 23.46 -27.86 -12.70
C ALA A 301 22.80 -26.66 -12.05
N ALA A 302 21.87 -26.06 -12.76
CA ALA A 302 20.96 -25.07 -12.21
C ALA A 302 19.56 -25.67 -12.13
N VAL A 303 18.90 -25.44 -10.99
CA VAL A 303 17.50 -25.85 -10.75
C VAL A 303 16.75 -24.64 -10.26
N SER A 304 15.67 -24.28 -10.92
CA SER A 304 14.75 -23.25 -10.40
C SER A 304 13.44 -23.87 -9.95
N LEU A 305 12.90 -23.36 -8.84
CA LEU A 305 11.55 -23.64 -8.37
C LEU A 305 10.77 -22.34 -8.30
N VAL A 306 9.50 -22.39 -8.73
CA VAL A 306 8.65 -21.21 -8.76
C VAL A 306 7.32 -21.51 -8.06
N TYR A 307 6.92 -20.60 -7.18
CA TYR A 307 5.63 -20.63 -6.49
C TYR A 307 4.84 -19.40 -6.90
N LYS A 308 3.58 -19.58 -7.30
CA LYS A 308 2.70 -18.51 -7.78
C LYS A 308 1.30 -18.64 -7.21
N VAL A 309 0.69 -17.52 -6.94
CA VAL A 309 -0.71 -17.42 -6.53
C VAL A 309 -1.32 -16.24 -7.29
N ALA A 310 -2.46 -16.47 -7.93
CA ALA A 310 -3.25 -15.43 -8.55
C ALA A 310 -4.67 -15.51 -7.96
N ALA A 311 -5.02 -14.52 -7.12
CA ALA A 311 -6.33 -14.45 -6.49
C ALA A 311 -7.01 -13.15 -6.93
N GLU A 312 -8.07 -13.26 -7.72
CA GLU A 312 -8.83 -12.09 -8.20
C GLU A 312 -9.45 -11.27 -7.06
N ILE A 313 -9.79 -11.92 -5.93
CA ILE A 313 -10.32 -11.27 -4.72
C ILE A 313 -9.72 -11.94 -3.48
N GLY A 314 -8.57 -11.45 -3.01
CA GLY A 314 -7.92 -11.91 -1.77
C GLY A 314 -8.00 -10.89 -0.62
N SER A 315 -7.85 -11.36 0.63
CA SER A 315 -7.54 -10.49 1.75
C SER A 315 -6.04 -10.20 1.79
N LEU A 316 -5.65 -9.07 2.39
CA LEU A 316 -4.24 -8.76 2.63
C LEU A 316 -3.58 -9.87 3.46
N GLY A 317 -2.52 -10.46 2.95
CA GLY A 317 -1.81 -11.59 3.55
C GLY A 317 -2.21 -12.97 3.01
N ASP A 318 -3.32 -13.10 2.26
CA ASP A 318 -3.78 -14.39 1.74
C ASP A 318 -2.80 -14.98 0.73
N ASN A 319 -2.29 -14.19 -0.21
CA ASN A 319 -1.32 -14.64 -1.20
C ASN A 319 -0.04 -15.15 -0.53
N ILE A 320 0.47 -14.41 0.46
CA ILE A 320 1.70 -14.80 1.16
C ILE A 320 1.49 -16.05 2.02
N ARG A 321 0.32 -16.19 2.65
CA ARG A 321 -0.05 -17.42 3.38
C ARG A 321 -0.08 -18.62 2.46
N CYS A 322 -0.72 -18.52 1.29
CA CYS A 322 -0.75 -19.60 0.29
C CYS A 322 0.66 -19.96 -0.19
N LEU A 323 1.53 -18.97 -0.45
CA LEU A 323 2.92 -19.21 -0.83
C LEU A 323 3.69 -19.95 0.30
N ARG A 324 3.52 -19.54 1.57
CA ARG A 324 4.15 -20.22 2.73
C ARG A 324 3.70 -21.66 2.86
N GLU A 325 2.40 -21.93 2.70
CA GLU A 325 1.83 -23.29 2.72
C GLU A 325 2.40 -24.14 1.59
N ALA A 326 2.42 -23.64 0.35
CA ALA A 326 2.97 -24.34 -0.80
C ALA A 326 4.47 -24.66 -0.65
N ILE A 327 5.25 -23.74 -0.11
CA ILE A 327 6.67 -23.90 0.15
C ILE A 327 6.91 -24.94 1.26
N ARG A 328 6.15 -24.88 2.36
CA ARG A 328 6.22 -25.82 3.47
C ARG A 328 5.92 -27.26 3.03
N ASP A 329 4.96 -27.41 2.13
CA ASP A 329 4.47 -28.73 1.71
C ASP A 329 5.26 -29.31 0.51
N ASP A 330 6.26 -28.57 -0.05
CA ASP A 330 7.08 -29.02 -1.17
C ASP A 330 8.29 -29.89 -0.77
N ALA A 331 8.08 -31.21 -0.79
CA ALA A 331 9.14 -32.19 -0.49
C ALA A 331 10.37 -32.05 -1.41
N MET A 332 10.21 -31.64 -2.69
CA MET A 332 11.33 -31.49 -3.61
C MET A 332 12.23 -30.32 -3.22
N LEU A 333 11.64 -29.18 -2.81
CA LEU A 333 12.40 -28.06 -2.26
C LEU A 333 13.24 -28.51 -1.06
N HIS A 334 12.64 -29.23 -0.13
CA HIS A 334 13.33 -29.67 1.08
C HIS A 334 14.50 -30.61 0.78
N ARG A 335 14.40 -31.48 -0.25
CA ARG A 335 15.49 -32.34 -0.70
C ARG A 335 16.59 -31.54 -1.39
N LEU A 336 16.20 -30.54 -2.15
CA LEU A 336 17.16 -29.67 -2.85
C LEU A 336 17.96 -28.82 -1.87
N VAL A 337 17.29 -28.17 -0.91
CA VAL A 337 17.94 -27.35 0.13
C VAL A 337 18.88 -28.17 1.04
N ALA A 338 18.63 -29.46 1.19
CA ALA A 338 19.49 -30.37 1.97
C ALA A 338 20.81 -30.75 1.27
N VAL A 339 21.03 -30.36 0.01
CA VAL A 339 22.28 -30.63 -0.72
C VAL A 339 23.42 -29.80 -0.14
N PRO A 340 24.57 -30.40 0.27
CA PRO A 340 25.68 -29.66 0.84
C PRO A 340 26.24 -28.59 -0.10
N GLY A 341 26.55 -27.41 0.43
CA GLY A 341 27.18 -26.33 -0.31
C GLY A 341 26.25 -25.59 -1.28
N ILE A 342 24.94 -25.85 -1.23
CA ILE A 342 23.94 -25.23 -2.08
C ILE A 342 23.81 -23.72 -1.83
N ARG A 343 23.53 -22.97 -2.90
CA ARG A 343 23.23 -21.54 -2.84
C ARG A 343 22.01 -21.24 -3.67
N ALA A 344 21.24 -20.24 -3.26
CA ALA A 344 20.07 -19.78 -3.96
C ALA A 344 20.10 -18.27 -4.18
N THR A 345 19.64 -17.83 -5.35
CA THR A 345 19.22 -16.46 -5.61
C THR A 345 17.69 -16.45 -5.60
N ILE A 346 17.09 -15.48 -4.92
CA ILE A 346 15.63 -15.40 -4.73
C ILE A 346 15.14 -14.12 -5.38
N SER A 347 14.09 -14.20 -6.22
CA SER A 347 13.29 -13.05 -6.63
C SER A 347 11.83 -13.28 -6.31
N ALA A 348 11.15 -12.25 -5.88
CA ALA A 348 9.77 -12.32 -5.41
C ALA A 348 9.03 -11.05 -5.80
N HIS A 349 7.71 -11.17 -6.03
CA HIS A 349 6.91 -10.07 -6.53
C HIS A 349 5.46 -10.16 -6.07
N THR A 350 4.84 -9.00 -5.79
CA THR A 350 3.39 -8.84 -5.67
C THR A 350 2.92 -7.91 -6.78
N ARG A 351 1.87 -8.31 -7.50
CA ARG A 351 1.43 -7.64 -8.71
C ARG A 351 0.12 -6.90 -8.49
N TRP A 352 0.06 -5.67 -9.01
CA TRP A 352 -1.14 -4.98 -9.44
C TRP A 352 -1.21 -5.06 -10.97
N ALA A 353 -2.24 -5.70 -11.51
CA ALA A 353 -2.33 -5.96 -12.93
C ALA A 353 -2.76 -4.69 -13.70
N SER A 354 -1.80 -3.97 -14.28
CA SER A 354 -2.03 -2.89 -15.25
C SER A 354 -2.19 -3.43 -16.66
N VAL A 355 -1.35 -4.40 -17.05
CA VAL A 355 -1.33 -5.05 -18.36
C VAL A 355 -1.43 -6.56 -18.20
N GLY A 356 -2.37 -7.21 -18.92
CA GLY A 356 -2.56 -8.65 -18.90
C GLY A 356 -3.53 -9.14 -17.82
N ALA A 357 -4.00 -10.39 -17.98
CA ALA A 357 -4.97 -11.03 -17.10
C ALA A 357 -4.38 -11.36 -15.71
N ILE A 358 -5.25 -11.48 -14.71
CA ILE A 358 -4.90 -11.98 -13.37
C ILE A 358 -4.95 -13.51 -13.40
N THR A 359 -3.82 -14.10 -13.80
CA THR A 359 -3.65 -15.55 -13.91
C THR A 359 -2.24 -15.95 -13.49
N GLU A 360 -2.01 -17.21 -13.16
CA GLU A 360 -0.66 -17.71 -12.83
C GLU A 360 0.34 -17.49 -13.96
N ALA A 361 -0.07 -17.64 -15.22
CA ALA A 361 0.79 -17.43 -16.38
C ALA A 361 1.32 -15.99 -16.48
N ASN A 362 0.53 -15.02 -16.02
CA ASN A 362 0.88 -13.59 -15.99
C ASN A 362 1.41 -13.13 -14.63
N CYS A 363 1.48 -14.01 -13.63
CA CYS A 363 2.07 -13.71 -12.33
C CYS A 363 3.60 -13.69 -12.44
N HIS A 364 4.24 -12.66 -11.87
CA HIS A 364 5.70 -12.59 -11.82
C HIS A 364 6.26 -13.50 -10.71
N PRO A 365 7.50 -14.00 -10.88
CA PRO A 365 8.40 -13.84 -12.02
C PRO A 365 7.95 -14.62 -13.26
N VAL A 366 8.32 -14.10 -14.46
CA VAL A 366 8.11 -14.74 -15.75
C VAL A 366 9.46 -15.21 -16.32
N ASP A 367 9.42 -16.19 -17.24
CA ASP A 367 10.60 -16.82 -17.85
C ASP A 367 10.79 -16.45 -19.33
N ASN A 368 11.85 -17.02 -19.95
CA ASN A 368 12.13 -16.93 -21.39
C ASN A 368 11.53 -18.08 -22.22
N GLY A 369 10.65 -18.94 -21.68
CA GLY A 369 10.01 -20.04 -22.40
C GLY A 369 9.09 -19.58 -23.53
N ILE A 370 9.15 -20.26 -24.69
CA ILE A 370 8.29 -20.03 -25.86
C ILE A 370 7.80 -21.36 -26.43
N VAL A 371 6.74 -21.30 -27.25
CA VAL A 371 6.15 -22.50 -27.89
C VAL A 371 7.14 -23.14 -28.87
N GLY A 372 7.31 -24.46 -28.75
CA GLY A 372 8.10 -25.27 -29.68
C GLY A 372 9.60 -25.35 -29.36
N ARG A 373 10.08 -24.72 -28.28
CA ARG A 373 11.46 -24.92 -27.80
C ARG A 373 11.52 -25.91 -26.63
N PRO A 374 12.46 -26.90 -26.66
CA PRO A 374 12.58 -27.87 -25.57
C PRO A 374 12.99 -27.21 -24.26
N ALA A 375 12.31 -27.54 -23.17
CA ALA A 375 12.71 -27.11 -21.85
C ALA A 375 14.16 -27.58 -21.51
N GLY A 376 15.00 -26.67 -21.01
CA GLY A 376 16.36 -27.00 -20.55
C GLY A 376 17.49 -26.91 -21.60
N ALA A 377 17.19 -26.58 -22.86
CA ALA A 377 18.21 -26.32 -23.88
C ALA A 377 18.82 -24.92 -23.78
N GLU A 378 18.17 -24.00 -23.18
CA GLU A 378 18.49 -22.57 -23.06
C GLU A 378 18.81 -22.15 -21.64
N ALA A 379 19.35 -20.94 -21.47
CA ALA A 379 19.54 -20.31 -20.17
C ALA A 379 18.20 -20.17 -19.43
N ILE A 380 18.22 -20.35 -18.12
CA ILE A 380 17.09 -20.03 -17.25
C ILE A 380 17.16 -18.54 -16.93
N ILE A 381 16.17 -17.77 -17.39
CA ILE A 381 16.08 -16.33 -17.16
C ILE A 381 14.71 -16.03 -16.55
N HIS A 382 14.70 -15.45 -15.37
CA HIS A 382 13.46 -15.02 -14.70
C HIS A 382 13.47 -13.51 -14.46
N ALA A 383 12.34 -12.85 -14.72
CA ALA A 383 12.22 -11.41 -14.57
C ALA A 383 10.92 -11.01 -13.82
N CYS A 384 11.03 -9.94 -13.04
CA CYS A 384 9.94 -9.21 -12.41
C CYS A 384 9.94 -7.77 -12.91
N LEU A 385 8.77 -7.16 -13.00
CA LEU A 385 8.56 -5.78 -13.45
C LEU A 385 7.61 -5.04 -12.51
N ASN A 386 8.02 -3.84 -12.09
CA ASN A 386 7.13 -2.80 -11.62
C ASN A 386 7.03 -1.72 -12.69
N GLY A 387 5.84 -1.18 -12.94
CA GLY A 387 5.57 -0.25 -14.03
C GLY A 387 5.19 -0.95 -15.33
N ASP A 388 5.33 -0.27 -16.44
CA ASP A 388 4.87 -0.72 -17.75
C ASP A 388 5.96 -0.55 -18.82
N ILE A 389 5.91 -1.43 -19.83
CA ILE A 389 6.73 -1.31 -21.05
C ILE A 389 5.80 -0.85 -22.18
N ASP A 390 5.81 0.45 -22.48
CA ASP A 390 4.84 1.10 -23.38
C ASP A 390 4.88 0.51 -24.78
N ASN A 391 6.06 0.17 -25.29
CA ASN A 391 6.27 -0.39 -26.62
C ASN A 391 6.22 -1.94 -26.67
N TYR A 392 5.75 -2.64 -25.60
CA TYR A 392 5.78 -4.10 -25.51
C TYR A 392 5.09 -4.82 -26.67
N ARG A 393 4.00 -4.24 -27.21
CA ARG A 393 3.26 -4.84 -28.33
C ARG A 393 4.09 -4.91 -29.60
N GLN A 394 4.92 -3.88 -29.85
CA GLN A 394 5.83 -3.87 -30.98
C GLN A 394 6.95 -4.89 -30.77
N LEU A 395 7.60 -4.85 -29.62
CA LEU A 395 8.68 -5.79 -29.26
C LEU A 395 8.20 -7.26 -29.30
N ARG A 396 6.97 -7.52 -28.87
CA ARG A 396 6.36 -8.86 -28.93
C ARG A 396 6.21 -9.33 -30.39
N ARG A 397 5.64 -8.51 -31.27
CA ARG A 397 5.51 -8.84 -32.70
C ARG A 397 6.85 -9.10 -33.38
N ASP A 398 7.83 -8.25 -33.08
CA ASP A 398 9.17 -8.37 -33.64
C ASP A 398 9.86 -9.64 -33.15
N TYR A 399 9.67 -10.02 -31.89
CA TYR A 399 10.17 -11.26 -31.32
C TYR A 399 9.45 -12.48 -31.92
N GLU A 400 8.12 -12.49 -31.95
CA GLU A 400 7.34 -13.60 -32.51
C GLU A 400 7.65 -13.86 -34.00
N THR A 401 7.97 -12.81 -34.76
CA THR A 401 8.38 -12.93 -36.16
C THR A 401 9.76 -13.57 -36.31
N ARG A 402 10.67 -13.35 -35.36
CA ARG A 402 12.06 -13.80 -35.45
C ARG A 402 12.33 -15.14 -34.76
N CYS A 403 11.73 -15.35 -33.60
CA CYS A 403 12.18 -16.39 -32.67
C CYS A 403 11.11 -17.48 -32.39
N GLY A 404 9.83 -17.19 -32.58
CA GLY A 404 8.73 -18.13 -32.33
C GLY A 404 7.60 -17.53 -31.48
N ALA A 405 6.47 -18.22 -31.43
CA ALA A 405 5.26 -17.74 -30.77
C ALA A 405 5.41 -17.72 -29.24
N ILE A 406 4.93 -16.66 -28.61
CA ILE A 406 4.79 -16.58 -27.17
C ILE A 406 3.50 -17.30 -26.78
N PRO A 407 3.45 -18.07 -25.68
CA PRO A 407 2.24 -18.74 -25.23
C PRO A 407 1.04 -17.78 -25.15
N ALA A 408 -0.12 -18.19 -25.69
CA ALA A 408 -1.28 -17.30 -25.88
C ALA A 408 -1.91 -16.85 -24.55
N ASP A 409 -1.76 -17.60 -23.48
CA ASP A 409 -2.23 -17.29 -22.13
C ASP A 409 -1.37 -16.23 -21.43
N ILE A 410 -0.15 -15.92 -21.95
CA ILE A 410 0.70 -14.85 -21.46
C ILE A 410 0.37 -13.55 -22.19
N THR A 411 -0.27 -12.65 -21.48
CA THR A 411 -0.73 -11.34 -21.97
C THR A 411 -0.03 -10.16 -21.30
N SER A 412 0.85 -10.43 -20.30
CA SER A 412 1.66 -9.42 -19.61
C SER A 412 2.78 -8.89 -20.52
N ASP A 413 3.06 -7.60 -20.41
CA ASP A 413 4.22 -6.93 -21.02
C ASP A 413 5.55 -7.44 -20.48
N THR A 414 5.59 -7.86 -19.22
CA THR A 414 6.80 -8.35 -18.53
C THR A 414 7.47 -9.50 -19.26
N LYS A 415 6.71 -10.32 -20.00
CA LYS A 415 7.26 -11.46 -20.74
C LYS A 415 8.33 -11.06 -21.74
N ILE A 416 8.26 -9.85 -22.28
CA ILE A 416 9.26 -9.40 -23.27
C ILE A 416 10.66 -9.22 -22.66
N ILE A 417 10.77 -9.02 -21.34
CA ILE A 417 12.06 -8.77 -20.67
C ILE A 417 13.01 -9.99 -20.79
N PRO A 418 12.67 -11.19 -20.28
CA PRO A 418 13.55 -12.33 -20.38
C PRO A 418 13.75 -12.78 -21.84
N LEU A 419 12.76 -12.55 -22.72
CA LEU A 419 12.89 -12.88 -24.14
C LEU A 419 13.89 -11.97 -24.85
N GLN A 420 13.87 -10.67 -24.58
CA GLN A 420 14.79 -9.71 -25.21
C GLN A 420 16.23 -9.92 -24.72
N VAL A 421 16.40 -10.28 -23.44
CA VAL A 421 17.72 -10.68 -22.90
C VAL A 421 18.21 -11.96 -23.57
N ALA A 422 17.35 -12.99 -23.70
CA ALA A 422 17.69 -14.23 -24.38
C ALA A 422 18.12 -13.98 -25.85
N TYR A 423 17.40 -13.11 -26.55
CA TYR A 423 17.75 -12.72 -27.92
C TYR A 423 19.15 -12.12 -28.04
N TYR A 424 19.55 -11.25 -27.12
CA TYR A 424 20.91 -10.67 -27.12
C TYR A 424 21.99 -11.68 -26.70
N LEU A 425 21.67 -12.63 -25.82
CA LEU A 425 22.57 -13.74 -25.48
C LEU A 425 22.83 -14.64 -26.68
N GLU A 426 21.81 -14.93 -27.51
CA GLU A 426 21.97 -15.70 -28.78
C GLU A 426 22.86 -14.98 -29.80
N GLN A 427 22.96 -13.64 -29.71
CA GLN A 427 23.93 -12.87 -30.52
C GLN A 427 25.38 -12.91 -30.00
N GLY A 428 25.62 -13.65 -28.91
CA GLY A 428 26.95 -13.83 -28.33
C GLY A 428 27.35 -12.72 -27.34
N LEU A 429 26.42 -11.87 -26.88
CA LEU A 429 26.73 -10.90 -25.84
C LEU A 429 26.83 -11.56 -24.47
N GLY A 430 27.67 -11.03 -23.59
CA GLY A 430 27.68 -11.42 -22.19
C GLY A 430 26.42 -11.00 -21.49
N VAL A 431 26.08 -11.67 -20.37
CA VAL A 431 24.78 -11.46 -19.64
C VAL A 431 24.53 -10.00 -19.28
N GLU A 432 25.53 -9.32 -18.76
CA GLU A 432 25.40 -7.91 -18.32
C GLU A 432 25.10 -6.97 -19.50
N GLU A 433 25.83 -7.13 -20.60
CA GLU A 433 25.60 -6.34 -21.82
C GLU A 433 24.28 -6.71 -22.50
N ALA A 434 23.89 -7.99 -22.49
CA ALA A 434 22.60 -8.45 -23.00
C ALA A 434 21.44 -7.82 -22.21
N PHE A 435 21.55 -7.78 -20.89
CA PHE A 435 20.57 -7.12 -20.04
C PHE A 435 20.52 -5.60 -20.29
N ARG A 436 21.68 -4.94 -20.33
CA ARG A 436 21.78 -3.52 -20.61
C ARG A 436 21.17 -3.15 -21.97
N ARG A 437 21.42 -3.94 -23.02
CA ARG A 437 20.83 -3.74 -24.35
C ARG A 437 19.32 -3.90 -24.30
N ALA A 438 18.84 -4.95 -23.67
CA ALA A 438 17.40 -5.21 -23.55
C ALA A 438 16.67 -4.05 -22.88
N VAL A 439 17.19 -3.50 -21.76
CA VAL A 439 16.51 -2.41 -21.05
C VAL A 439 16.53 -1.08 -21.82
N ASN A 440 17.46 -0.90 -22.77
CA ASN A 440 17.45 0.25 -23.67
C ASN A 440 16.34 0.18 -24.71
N ASP A 441 15.93 -1.03 -25.11
CA ASP A 441 14.84 -1.21 -26.08
C ASP A 441 13.45 -0.90 -25.48
N PHE A 442 13.33 -0.84 -24.16
CA PHE A 442 12.05 -0.63 -23.46
C PHE A 442 11.73 0.84 -23.32
N GLU A 443 10.52 1.24 -23.68
CA GLU A 443 9.95 2.56 -23.44
C GLU A 443 9.05 2.53 -22.20
N GLY A 444 8.85 3.69 -21.56
CA GLY A 444 8.03 3.81 -20.36
C GLY A 444 8.86 3.86 -19.06
N SER A 445 8.13 3.96 -17.94
CA SER A 445 8.71 4.00 -16.59
C SER A 445 8.69 2.61 -15.98
N HIS A 446 9.85 2.07 -15.65
CA HIS A 446 9.97 0.69 -15.19
C HIS A 446 11.07 0.50 -14.15
N ALA A 447 10.85 -0.49 -13.27
CA ALA A 447 11.82 -1.06 -12.35
C ALA A 447 11.83 -2.59 -12.53
N ILE A 448 12.97 -3.13 -12.94
CA ILE A 448 13.15 -4.54 -13.35
C ILE A 448 14.11 -5.21 -12.40
N ALA A 449 13.79 -6.46 -11.99
CA ALA A 449 14.73 -7.39 -11.38
C ALA A 449 14.78 -8.68 -12.20
N LEU A 450 16.01 -9.15 -12.48
CA LEU A 450 16.25 -10.33 -13.30
C LEU A 450 17.35 -11.20 -12.68
N HIS A 451 17.18 -12.51 -12.70
CA HIS A 451 18.26 -13.45 -12.40
C HIS A 451 18.34 -14.55 -13.47
N THR A 452 19.54 -15.13 -13.61
CA THR A 452 19.81 -16.18 -14.60
C THR A 452 20.87 -17.13 -14.09
N ASP A 453 20.81 -18.38 -14.53
CA ASP A 453 21.80 -19.41 -14.24
C ASP A 453 23.15 -19.19 -14.94
N LEU A 454 23.18 -18.28 -15.94
CA LEU A 454 24.43 -17.85 -16.58
C LEU A 454 25.30 -16.95 -15.70
N ALA A 455 24.71 -16.33 -14.69
CA ALA A 455 25.39 -15.51 -13.68
C ALA A 455 24.97 -15.92 -12.26
N PRO A 456 25.43 -17.09 -11.78
CA PRO A 456 25.06 -17.61 -10.46
C PRO A 456 25.43 -16.65 -9.34
N GLY A 457 24.49 -16.41 -8.40
CA GLY A 457 24.72 -15.51 -7.27
C GLY A 457 24.68 -14.03 -7.63
N CYS A 458 24.16 -13.70 -8.83
CA CYS A 458 23.92 -12.32 -9.26
C CYS A 458 22.43 -12.01 -9.38
N LEU A 459 22.09 -10.73 -9.14
CA LEU A 459 20.78 -10.16 -9.43
C LEU A 459 20.99 -8.87 -10.23
N PHE A 460 20.29 -8.77 -11.36
CA PHE A 460 20.35 -7.65 -12.27
C PHE A 460 19.14 -6.73 -12.01
N LEU A 461 19.39 -5.45 -11.81
CA LEU A 461 18.38 -4.44 -11.53
C LEU A 461 18.47 -3.33 -12.57
N ALA A 462 17.31 -2.80 -13.00
CA ALA A 462 17.25 -1.65 -13.89
C ALA A 462 16.11 -0.75 -13.51
N GLN A 463 16.31 0.57 -13.55
CA GLN A 463 15.30 1.57 -13.28
C GLN A 463 15.36 2.72 -14.29
N ARG A 464 14.18 3.09 -14.85
CA ARG A 464 13.98 4.24 -15.71
C ARG A 464 12.73 5.01 -15.26
N GLY A 465 12.83 6.35 -15.20
CA GLY A 465 11.74 7.25 -14.81
C GLY A 465 11.56 7.36 -13.29
N SER A 466 10.67 8.26 -12.87
CA SER A 466 10.37 8.54 -11.45
C SER A 466 9.20 7.74 -10.89
N GLY A 467 8.40 7.12 -11.76
CA GLY A 467 7.16 6.42 -11.36
C GLY A 467 7.42 5.14 -10.55
N GLN A 468 8.62 4.58 -10.64
CA GLN A 468 9.03 3.34 -9.97
C GLN A 468 10.35 3.55 -9.24
N ALA A 469 10.58 2.78 -8.17
CA ALA A 469 11.82 2.87 -7.40
C ALA A 469 12.42 1.48 -7.12
N ILE A 470 13.75 1.43 -7.01
CA ILE A 470 14.49 0.28 -6.48
C ILE A 470 15.44 0.78 -5.38
N PHE A 471 15.34 0.13 -4.24
CA PHE A 471 16.22 0.31 -3.09
C PHE A 471 17.03 -0.97 -2.90
N VAL A 472 18.34 -0.84 -2.69
CA VAL A 472 19.25 -1.95 -2.41
C VAL A 472 19.74 -1.84 -0.98
N GLY A 473 19.23 -2.69 -0.09
CA GLY A 473 19.67 -2.81 1.29
C GLY A 473 21.02 -3.53 1.39
N LEU A 474 21.93 -2.93 2.15
CA LEU A 474 23.29 -3.41 2.38
C LEU A 474 23.33 -4.18 3.70
N GLY A 475 22.91 -5.46 3.70
CA GLY A 475 23.00 -6.33 4.86
C GLY A 475 24.41 -6.93 5.03
N GLU A 476 24.72 -7.50 6.19
CA GLU A 476 26.02 -8.15 6.44
C GLU A 476 26.21 -9.43 5.60
N ASP A 477 25.15 -10.22 5.45
CA ASP A 477 25.19 -11.53 4.79
C ASP A 477 24.47 -11.55 3.45
N VAL A 478 23.67 -10.51 3.16
CA VAL A 478 22.81 -10.46 1.96
C VAL A 478 22.69 -9.05 1.40
N TYR A 479 22.50 -8.97 0.09
CA TYR A 479 21.85 -7.83 -0.55
C TYR A 479 20.35 -8.11 -0.63
N LEU A 480 19.53 -7.10 -0.30
CA LEU A 480 18.09 -7.16 -0.43
C LEU A 480 17.62 -5.99 -1.30
N SER A 481 17.21 -6.26 -2.54
CA SER A 481 16.57 -5.25 -3.39
C SER A 481 15.07 -5.23 -3.14
N THR A 482 14.47 -4.03 -3.04
CA THR A 482 13.02 -3.87 -2.88
C THR A 482 12.52 -2.62 -3.59
N SER A 483 11.25 -2.61 -3.97
CA SER A 483 10.62 -1.42 -4.58
C SER A 483 10.26 -0.32 -3.58
N GLU A 484 10.23 -0.63 -2.27
CA GLU A 484 9.93 0.31 -1.19
C GLU A 484 10.84 0.04 0.02
N LEU A 485 11.18 1.08 0.77
CA LEU A 485 12.01 0.94 1.97
C LEU A 485 11.43 -0.06 3.00
N TYR A 486 10.10 -0.17 3.07
CA TYR A 486 9.45 -1.08 4.04
C TYR A 486 9.84 -2.55 3.83
N GLY A 487 10.21 -2.92 2.62
CA GLY A 487 10.63 -4.29 2.30
C GLY A 487 11.97 -4.66 2.95
N LEU A 488 12.90 -3.70 3.10
CA LEU A 488 14.27 -3.96 3.56
C LEU A 488 14.55 -3.67 5.03
N VAL A 489 13.69 -2.89 5.72
CA VAL A 489 13.97 -2.37 7.08
C VAL A 489 14.13 -3.45 8.16
N GLU A 490 13.67 -4.66 7.91
CA GLU A 490 13.91 -5.81 8.80
C GLU A 490 15.36 -6.30 8.73
N VAL A 491 16.01 -6.16 7.57
CA VAL A 491 17.39 -6.67 7.34
C VAL A 491 18.41 -5.62 7.68
N THR A 492 18.25 -4.41 7.17
CA THR A 492 19.23 -3.32 7.32
C THR A 492 18.57 -1.96 7.26
N ASP A 493 19.20 -0.97 7.88
CA ASP A 493 18.84 0.44 7.76
C ASP A 493 19.70 1.21 6.74
N ARG A 494 20.74 0.55 6.16
CA ARG A 494 21.64 1.13 5.16
C ARG A 494 21.24 0.70 3.76
N TYR A 495 21.12 1.66 2.85
CA TYR A 495 20.66 1.36 1.50
C TYR A 495 21.19 2.32 0.45
N LEU A 496 21.19 1.85 -0.81
CA LEU A 496 21.32 2.66 -2.02
C LEU A 496 19.94 2.78 -2.70
N LYS A 497 19.69 3.90 -3.36
CA LYS A 497 18.51 4.09 -4.23
C LYS A 497 19.01 4.28 -5.65
N LEU A 498 18.44 3.54 -6.61
CA LEU A 498 18.70 3.77 -8.03
C LEU A 498 18.05 5.11 -8.45
N ASP A 499 18.71 5.82 -9.35
CA ASP A 499 18.21 7.07 -9.92
C ASP A 499 17.72 6.84 -11.35
N GLY A 500 16.41 6.59 -11.49
CA GLY A 500 15.78 6.35 -12.78
C GLY A 500 15.62 7.60 -13.66
N GLU A 501 15.86 8.80 -13.10
CA GLU A 501 15.74 10.07 -13.82
C GLU A 501 17.08 10.58 -14.36
N ARG A 502 18.18 9.98 -13.96
CA ARG A 502 19.51 10.38 -14.41
C ARG A 502 19.63 10.26 -15.91
N ILE A 503 19.99 11.36 -16.54
CA ILE A 503 20.25 11.44 -18.00
C ILE A 503 21.75 11.41 -18.24
N CYS A 504 22.20 10.49 -19.08
CA CYS A 504 23.57 10.39 -19.58
C CYS A 504 23.59 10.65 -21.08
N GLN A 505 24.70 11.19 -21.59
CA GLN A 505 24.87 11.46 -23.03
C GLN A 505 25.51 10.21 -23.69
N GLY A 506 24.67 9.38 -24.29
CA GLY A 506 25.11 8.21 -25.05
C GLY A 506 25.48 8.52 -26.50
N PRO A 507 26.08 7.57 -27.24
CA PRO A 507 26.44 7.73 -28.65
C PRO A 507 25.22 8.01 -29.57
N GLY A 508 24.05 7.58 -29.16
CA GLY A 508 22.77 7.75 -29.86
C GLY A 508 21.90 8.92 -29.37
N GLY A 509 22.41 9.76 -28.44
CA GLY A 509 21.66 10.84 -27.79
C GLY A 509 21.51 10.63 -26.28
N PRO A 510 20.71 11.46 -25.60
CA PRO A 510 20.48 11.34 -24.16
C PRO A 510 19.75 10.04 -23.81
N VAL A 511 20.30 9.28 -22.87
CA VAL A 511 19.74 8.03 -22.36
C VAL A 511 19.46 8.19 -20.87
N GLN A 512 18.26 7.80 -20.44
CA GLN A 512 17.79 7.91 -19.05
C GLN A 512 17.76 6.54 -18.38
N GLY A 513 18.23 6.45 -17.13
CA GLY A 513 18.13 5.28 -16.27
C GLY A 513 19.47 4.70 -15.82
N GLN A 514 19.41 3.78 -14.87
CA GLN A 514 20.54 3.08 -14.26
C GLN A 514 20.31 1.59 -14.17
N THR A 515 21.40 0.82 -14.29
CA THR A 515 21.44 -0.62 -14.01
C THR A 515 22.42 -0.92 -12.89
N PHE A 516 22.04 -1.82 -11.97
CA PHE A 516 22.91 -2.36 -10.93
C PHE A 516 22.96 -3.89 -11.06
N VAL A 517 24.17 -4.44 -10.96
CA VAL A 517 24.38 -5.89 -10.80
C VAL A 517 24.88 -6.16 -9.40
N LEU A 518 24.08 -6.87 -8.61
CA LEU A 518 24.43 -7.31 -7.26
C LEU A 518 25.13 -8.67 -7.37
N ASP A 519 26.44 -8.72 -7.12
CA ASP A 519 27.26 -9.95 -7.19
C ASP A 519 27.70 -10.38 -5.78
N GLY A 520 27.01 -11.39 -5.22
CA GLY A 520 27.34 -11.94 -3.90
C GLY A 520 28.69 -12.64 -3.79
N ARG A 521 29.38 -12.88 -4.91
CA ARG A 521 30.69 -13.54 -4.94
C ARG A 521 31.85 -12.59 -4.68
N ARG A 522 31.64 -11.27 -4.90
CA ARG A 522 32.67 -10.22 -4.74
C ARG A 522 32.80 -9.65 -3.34
N GLY A 523 32.08 -10.20 -2.37
CA GLY A 523 32.03 -9.69 -0.99
C GLY A 523 30.86 -8.70 -0.78
N GLY A 524 30.73 -8.19 0.44
CA GLY A 524 29.62 -7.30 0.81
C GLY A 524 29.92 -5.82 0.55
N GLY A 525 28.96 -4.96 0.92
CA GLY A 525 29.06 -3.49 0.78
C GLY A 525 29.04 -3.03 -0.68
N LEU A 526 29.69 -1.94 -0.99
CA LEU A 526 29.70 -1.35 -2.33
C LEU A 526 30.52 -2.17 -3.35
N ALA A 527 31.52 -2.92 -2.90
CA ALA A 527 32.42 -3.70 -3.75
C ALA A 527 31.71 -4.81 -4.55
N GLY A 528 30.60 -5.32 -4.06
CA GLY A 528 29.79 -6.33 -4.74
C GLY A 528 28.70 -5.76 -5.66
N ILE A 529 28.66 -4.44 -5.87
CA ILE A 529 27.68 -3.78 -6.73
C ILE A 529 28.39 -3.19 -7.95
N HIS A 530 27.98 -3.63 -9.13
CA HIS A 530 28.44 -3.04 -10.39
C HIS A 530 27.32 -2.14 -10.94
N ALA A 531 27.56 -0.83 -10.97
CA ALA A 531 26.59 0.18 -11.37
C ALA A 531 26.97 0.83 -12.70
N MET A 532 26.01 1.02 -13.59
CA MET A 532 26.18 1.73 -14.84
C MET A 532 24.92 2.49 -15.26
N ALA A 533 25.09 3.52 -16.05
CA ALA A 533 23.99 4.15 -16.76
C ALA A 533 23.54 3.26 -17.94
N TYR A 534 22.35 3.51 -18.49
CA TYR A 534 21.81 2.73 -19.61
C TYR A 534 22.68 2.79 -20.89
N ASP A 535 23.47 3.85 -21.07
CA ASP A 535 24.45 3.95 -22.16
C ASP A 535 25.70 3.08 -21.98
N GLY A 536 25.87 2.48 -20.79
CA GLY A 536 27.03 1.66 -20.42
C GLY A 536 28.14 2.44 -19.69
N THR A 537 27.95 3.74 -19.42
CA THR A 537 28.89 4.51 -18.60
C THR A 537 28.94 3.96 -17.19
N PRO A 538 30.11 3.51 -16.69
CA PRO A 538 30.25 3.06 -15.33
C PRO A 538 29.92 4.17 -14.34
N LEU A 539 29.27 3.82 -13.23
CA LEU A 539 28.95 4.72 -12.14
C LEU A 539 29.75 4.32 -10.90
N ASP A 540 30.63 5.21 -10.45
CA ASP A 540 31.36 5.00 -9.22
C ASP A 540 30.41 5.18 -8.04
N LEU A 541 30.35 4.17 -7.17
CA LEU A 541 29.58 4.19 -5.94
C LEU A 541 30.51 4.49 -4.76
N ASP A 542 30.13 5.45 -3.92
CA ASP A 542 30.84 5.82 -2.70
C ASP A 542 29.95 5.78 -1.46
N GLU A 543 30.53 5.83 -0.27
CA GLU A 543 29.80 5.83 1.00
C GLU A 543 28.89 7.05 1.20
N ALA A 544 29.13 8.16 0.50
CA ALA A 544 28.27 9.34 0.58
C ALA A 544 26.91 9.11 -0.09
N GLN A 545 26.82 8.17 -1.01
CA GLN A 545 25.55 7.77 -1.66
C GLN A 545 24.76 6.75 -0.83
N VAL A 546 25.41 6.08 0.15
CA VAL A 546 24.73 5.19 1.07
C VAL A 546 23.87 6.00 2.03
N LYS A 547 22.58 5.80 1.96
CA LYS A 547 21.61 6.43 2.85
C LYS A 547 21.31 5.52 4.04
N GLN A 548 20.92 6.14 5.16
CA GLN A 548 20.43 5.41 6.32
C GLN A 548 19.01 5.85 6.65
N THR A 549 18.14 4.89 6.94
CA THR A 549 16.75 5.14 7.34
C THR A 549 16.58 4.99 8.85
N THR A 550 15.72 5.83 9.43
CA THR A 550 15.28 5.69 10.82
C THR A 550 14.02 4.84 10.95
N ILE A 551 13.39 4.48 9.83
CA ILE A 551 12.20 3.62 9.78
C ILE A 551 12.61 2.20 10.15
N THR A 552 11.81 1.53 10.96
CA THR A 552 12.01 0.14 11.35
C THR A 552 10.79 -0.70 10.98
N SER A 553 10.90 -2.02 11.07
CA SER A 553 9.76 -2.93 10.82
C SER A 553 8.59 -2.69 11.80
N ARG A 554 8.87 -2.15 13.00
CA ARG A 554 7.85 -1.75 13.99
C ARG A 554 6.90 -0.67 13.46
N ASP A 555 7.44 0.30 12.72
CA ASP A 555 6.66 1.43 12.18
C ASP A 555 5.66 0.96 11.09
N VAL A 556 5.98 -0.12 10.41
CA VAL A 556 5.23 -0.66 9.26
C VAL A 556 4.50 -1.97 9.55
N ASP A 557 4.57 -2.49 10.77
CA ASP A 557 3.88 -3.72 11.18
C ASP A 557 2.38 -3.50 11.35
N ARG A 558 1.56 -4.48 10.98
CA ARG A 558 0.09 -4.41 11.05
C ARG A 558 -0.46 -4.61 12.47
N GLN A 559 0.35 -5.11 13.41
CA GLN A 559 0.05 -5.25 14.85
C GLN A 559 -1.26 -6.01 15.16
N GLY A 560 -1.60 -7.03 14.39
CA GLY A 560 -2.81 -7.83 14.60
C GLY A 560 -4.12 -7.20 14.12
N PHE A 561 -4.10 -5.99 13.55
CA PHE A 561 -5.26 -5.43 12.86
C PHE A 561 -5.53 -6.17 11.53
N ALA A 562 -6.79 -6.31 11.16
CA ALA A 562 -7.16 -6.95 9.89
C ALA A 562 -6.63 -6.18 8.68
N HIS A 563 -6.60 -4.85 8.74
CA HIS A 563 -6.17 -3.97 7.66
C HIS A 563 -5.37 -2.78 8.21
N TYR A 564 -4.41 -2.28 7.43
CA TYR A 564 -3.63 -1.09 7.78
C TYR A 564 -4.52 0.15 7.98
N PHE A 565 -5.56 0.33 7.16
CA PHE A 565 -6.49 1.45 7.28
C PHE A 565 -7.15 1.51 8.69
N LEU A 566 -7.60 0.36 9.22
CA LEU A 566 -8.16 0.29 10.57
C LEU A 566 -7.10 0.58 11.65
N LYS A 567 -5.88 0.02 11.48
CA LYS A 567 -4.75 0.32 12.38
C LYS A 567 -4.51 1.82 12.45
N GLU A 568 -4.38 2.47 11.31
CA GLU A 568 -4.05 3.89 11.20
C GLU A 568 -5.15 4.79 11.74
N ILE A 569 -6.43 4.43 11.57
CA ILE A 569 -7.55 5.10 12.24
C ILE A 569 -7.39 5.00 13.77
N ASN A 570 -7.08 3.82 14.29
CA ASN A 570 -6.91 3.62 15.73
C ASN A 570 -5.66 4.30 16.29
N GLU A 571 -4.63 4.50 15.48
CA GLU A 571 -3.42 5.26 15.83
C GLU A 571 -3.60 6.78 15.74
N ALA A 572 -4.64 7.28 15.09
CA ALA A 572 -4.85 8.70 14.87
C ALA A 572 -4.82 9.57 16.16
N PRO A 573 -5.43 9.16 17.28
CA PRO A 573 -5.30 9.90 18.54
C PRO A 573 -3.86 10.02 19.03
N LEU A 574 -3.08 8.97 18.85
CA LEU A 574 -1.66 8.94 19.23
C LEU A 574 -0.82 9.83 18.31
N SER A 575 -1.09 9.81 17.01
CA SER A 575 -0.44 10.67 16.03
C SER A 575 -0.68 12.15 16.33
N VAL A 576 -1.92 12.52 16.68
CA VAL A 576 -2.28 13.87 17.12
C VAL A 576 -1.55 14.24 18.42
N ALA A 577 -1.57 13.38 19.44
CA ALA A 577 -0.86 13.61 20.69
C ALA A 577 0.64 13.83 20.48
N ARG A 578 1.28 13.01 19.63
CA ARG A 578 2.70 13.16 19.27
C ARG A 578 2.99 14.45 18.49
N THR A 579 2.04 14.90 17.66
CA THR A 579 2.17 16.17 16.93
C THR A 579 2.13 17.36 17.88
N LEU A 580 1.35 17.29 18.96
CA LEU A 580 1.26 18.31 19.99
C LEU A 580 2.42 18.26 20.98
N HIS A 581 3.04 17.09 21.12
CA HIS A 581 4.11 16.87 22.06
C HIS A 581 5.26 17.83 21.82
N ASN A 582 5.67 18.54 22.90
CA ASN A 582 6.79 19.48 22.88
C ASN A 582 6.63 20.71 21.95
N ARG A 583 5.41 21.03 21.50
CA ARG A 583 5.10 22.18 20.62
C ARG A 583 4.41 23.32 21.36
N TRP A 584 4.25 23.19 22.64
CA TRP A 584 3.68 24.22 23.51
C TRP A 584 4.38 24.23 24.86
N LYS A 585 4.37 25.39 25.54
CA LYS A 585 4.91 25.56 26.90
C LYS A 585 4.04 26.51 27.71
N LEU A 586 4.16 26.44 29.03
CA LEU A 586 3.66 27.47 29.90
C LEU A 586 4.46 28.75 29.72
N CYS A 587 3.80 29.89 29.76
CA CYS A 587 4.46 31.20 29.71
C CYS A 587 5.35 31.39 30.95
N PRO A 588 6.53 31.99 30.83
CA PRO A 588 7.42 32.23 31.98
C PRO A 588 6.70 33.02 33.07
N GLY A 589 6.66 32.48 34.30
CA GLY A 589 6.06 33.14 35.46
C GLY A 589 4.52 33.11 35.55
N ALA A 590 3.84 32.38 34.66
CA ALA A 590 2.40 32.22 34.68
C ALA A 590 2.01 30.73 34.64
N SER A 591 1.27 30.25 35.63
CA SER A 591 0.87 28.82 35.72
C SER A 591 -0.26 28.46 34.79
N ASP A 592 -0.92 29.41 34.17
CA ASP A 592 -2.16 29.21 33.42
C ASP A 592 -2.17 29.82 32.00
N CYS A 593 -1.02 30.21 31.50
CA CYS A 593 -0.82 30.76 30.17
C CYS A 593 0.05 29.83 29.34
N CYS A 594 -0.43 29.48 28.14
CA CYS A 594 0.30 28.65 27.19
C CYS A 594 0.77 29.46 25.97
N GLN A 595 1.90 29.06 25.41
CA GLN A 595 2.42 29.60 24.15
C GLN A 595 2.84 28.45 23.22
N VAL A 596 2.74 28.67 21.92
CA VAL A 596 3.27 27.72 20.92
C VAL A 596 4.79 27.89 20.83
N VAL A 597 5.52 26.78 20.76
CA VAL A 597 6.95 26.75 20.58
C VAL A 597 7.28 25.97 19.31
N LEU A 598 7.93 26.61 18.35
CA LEU A 598 8.51 25.97 17.18
C LEU A 598 10.02 26.08 17.27
N ASP A 599 10.73 24.97 16.98
CA ASP A 599 12.18 24.89 17.02
C ASP A 599 12.80 25.77 15.92
N ASP A 600 13.76 26.64 16.29
CA ASP A 600 14.46 27.54 15.37
C ASP A 600 15.21 26.83 14.23
N ARG A 601 15.54 25.54 14.41
CA ARG A 601 16.14 24.70 13.35
C ARG A 601 15.14 24.29 12.30
N THR A 602 13.91 23.98 12.72
CA THR A 602 12.82 23.56 11.83
C THR A 602 11.97 24.73 11.36
N PHE A 603 11.93 25.83 12.12
CA PHE A 603 11.21 27.06 11.78
C PHE A 603 12.09 28.31 12.04
N PRO A 604 12.95 28.69 11.08
CA PRO A 604 13.89 29.79 11.24
C PRO A 604 13.20 31.12 11.53
N PRO A 605 13.80 31.96 12.41
CA PRO A 605 13.25 33.27 12.77
C PRO A 605 13.04 34.23 11.58
N ALA A 606 13.70 33.98 10.44
CA ALA A 606 13.52 34.79 9.23
C ALA A 606 12.08 34.77 8.72
N VAL A 607 11.40 33.61 8.78
CA VAL A 607 9.99 33.48 8.36
C VAL A 607 9.08 34.24 9.31
N SER A 608 9.28 34.10 10.63
CA SER A 608 8.54 34.85 11.66
C SER A 608 8.70 36.35 11.49
N ARG A 609 9.93 36.81 11.26
CA ARG A 609 10.24 38.25 11.03
C ARG A 609 9.57 38.79 9.76
N ALA A 610 9.57 38.03 8.66
CA ALA A 610 8.93 38.49 7.44
C ALA A 610 7.41 38.73 7.60
N LEU A 611 6.75 37.94 8.48
CA LEU A 611 5.37 38.17 8.85
C LEU A 611 5.20 39.36 9.80
N ALA A 612 6.05 39.47 10.86
CA ALA A 612 6.02 40.57 11.82
C ALA A 612 6.21 41.93 11.13
N ASP A 613 7.14 42.00 10.19
CA ASP A 613 7.46 43.20 9.40
C ASP A 613 6.38 43.56 8.35
N ALA A 614 5.28 42.87 8.29
CA ALA A 614 4.18 43.02 7.33
C ALA A 614 4.61 42.89 5.86
N ARG A 615 5.72 42.20 5.60
CA ARG A 615 6.18 41.91 4.22
C ARG A 615 5.31 40.83 3.55
N LEU A 616 4.77 39.88 4.34
CA LEU A 616 3.89 38.85 3.85
C LEU A 616 2.42 39.33 3.80
N ARG A 617 1.83 39.30 2.63
CA ARG A 617 0.44 39.68 2.35
C ARG A 617 -0.42 38.53 1.85
N ARG A 618 0.22 37.45 1.38
CA ARG A 618 -0.47 36.27 0.85
C ARG A 618 0.06 35.02 1.53
N VAL A 619 -0.84 34.13 1.94
CA VAL A 619 -0.49 32.81 2.48
C VAL A 619 -1.28 31.75 1.71
N PHE A 620 -0.58 30.80 1.10
CA PHE A 620 -1.18 29.71 0.36
C PHE A 620 -0.86 28.38 1.04
N PHE A 621 -1.89 27.65 1.47
CA PHE A 621 -1.74 26.24 1.84
C PHE A 621 -1.91 25.37 0.61
N VAL A 622 -0.95 24.47 0.37
CA VAL A 622 -0.87 23.70 -0.87
C VAL A 622 -0.66 22.23 -0.57
N GLY A 623 -1.43 21.37 -1.23
CA GLY A 623 -1.31 19.92 -1.10
C GLY A 623 -2.07 19.21 -2.20
N GLN A 624 -1.87 17.89 -2.33
CA GLN A 624 -2.56 17.07 -3.31
C GLN A 624 -3.39 15.98 -2.61
N GLY A 625 -4.55 15.61 -3.17
CA GLY A 625 -5.45 14.61 -2.58
C GLY A 625 -5.91 14.98 -1.16
N THR A 626 -5.80 14.07 -0.20
CA THR A 626 -6.09 14.27 1.22
C THR A 626 -5.30 15.43 1.83
N ALA A 627 -4.02 15.58 1.49
CA ALA A 627 -3.22 16.72 1.94
C ALA A 627 -3.75 18.06 1.40
N GLY A 628 -4.37 18.09 0.22
CA GLY A 628 -5.06 19.26 -0.32
C GLY A 628 -6.32 19.63 0.48
N VAL A 629 -7.03 18.63 1.02
CA VAL A 629 -8.17 18.87 1.93
C VAL A 629 -7.68 19.37 3.29
N ALA A 630 -6.60 18.79 3.82
CA ALA A 630 -5.95 19.30 5.04
C ALA A 630 -5.48 20.76 4.86
N ALA A 631 -4.93 21.09 3.68
CA ALA A 631 -4.53 22.46 3.33
C ALA A 631 -5.71 23.45 3.39
N ARG A 632 -6.88 23.02 2.92
CA ARG A 632 -8.12 23.81 3.03
C ARG A 632 -8.50 24.06 4.48
N ALA A 633 -8.55 23.02 5.31
CA ALA A 633 -8.86 23.15 6.75
C ALA A 633 -7.86 24.07 7.46
N CYS A 634 -6.56 23.93 7.16
CA CYS A 634 -5.51 24.79 7.71
C CYS A 634 -5.66 26.26 7.29
N ALA A 635 -6.01 26.52 6.02
CA ALA A 635 -6.25 27.88 5.54
C ALA A 635 -7.45 28.55 6.24
N GLU A 636 -8.53 27.82 6.46
CA GLU A 636 -9.68 28.32 7.22
C GLU A 636 -9.32 28.61 8.69
N MET A 637 -8.54 27.73 9.31
CA MET A 637 -7.99 27.95 10.65
C MET A 637 -7.10 29.19 10.73
N LEU A 638 -6.17 29.35 9.76
CA LEU A 638 -5.30 30.53 9.76
C LEU A 638 -6.10 31.81 9.60
N ARG A 639 -7.13 31.86 8.75
CA ARG A 639 -8.02 33.03 8.65
C ARG A 639 -8.68 33.37 10.00
N TYR A 640 -9.18 32.35 10.69
CA TYR A 640 -9.78 32.52 12.01
C TYR A 640 -8.78 32.99 13.06
N TYR A 641 -7.60 32.36 13.13
CA TYR A 641 -6.56 32.70 14.11
C TYR A 641 -5.91 34.03 13.82
N LEU A 642 -5.52 34.28 12.57
CA LEU A 642 -4.82 35.51 12.21
C LEU A 642 -5.74 36.74 12.28
N ASN A 643 -6.98 36.62 11.82
CA ASN A 643 -7.99 37.69 11.79
C ASN A 643 -7.43 39.03 11.32
N ASP A 644 -6.64 39.04 10.26
CA ASP A 644 -5.96 40.21 9.67
C ASP A 644 -6.43 40.41 8.22
N PRO A 645 -7.23 41.45 7.94
CA PRO A 645 -7.72 41.71 6.58
C PRO A 645 -6.61 42.14 5.59
N ALA A 646 -5.41 42.48 6.11
CA ALA A 646 -4.26 42.84 5.27
C ALA A 646 -3.55 41.59 4.70
N VAL A 647 -3.91 40.40 5.17
CA VAL A 647 -3.31 39.13 4.71
C VAL A 647 -4.37 38.25 4.04
N THR A 648 -4.18 37.97 2.76
CA THR A 648 -5.02 37.04 2.03
C THR A 648 -4.55 35.59 2.30
N VAL A 649 -5.46 34.75 2.80
CA VAL A 649 -5.18 33.34 3.06
C VAL A 649 -5.99 32.47 2.08
N GLY A 650 -5.34 31.57 1.38
CA GLY A 650 -5.96 30.65 0.44
C GLY A 650 -5.47 29.24 0.58
N ALA A 651 -6.24 28.28 0.02
CA ALA A 651 -5.81 26.91 -0.18
C ALA A 651 -5.95 26.55 -1.66
N MET A 652 -4.99 25.78 -2.16
CA MET A 652 -4.97 25.38 -3.58
C MET A 652 -4.38 23.97 -3.71
N LYS A 653 -4.85 23.20 -4.70
CA LYS A 653 -4.16 21.95 -5.06
C LYS A 653 -2.80 22.27 -5.65
N ALA A 654 -1.81 21.40 -5.38
CA ALA A 654 -0.46 21.59 -5.86
C ALA A 654 -0.39 21.67 -7.41
N SER A 655 -1.17 20.83 -8.10
CA SER A 655 -1.30 20.84 -9.56
C SER A 655 -1.92 22.14 -10.09
N GLU A 656 -2.89 22.73 -9.35
CA GLU A 656 -3.49 24.04 -9.74
C GLU A 656 -2.50 25.18 -9.55
N LEU A 657 -1.74 25.18 -8.44
CA LEU A 657 -0.72 26.20 -8.21
C LEU A 657 0.35 26.14 -9.29
N SER A 658 0.94 24.97 -9.54
CA SER A 658 2.05 24.84 -10.49
C SER A 658 1.61 24.96 -11.97
N GLY A 659 0.44 24.40 -12.31
CA GLY A 659 0.00 24.29 -13.71
C GLY A 659 -0.74 25.53 -14.23
N PHE A 660 -1.51 26.19 -13.36
CA PHE A 660 -2.43 27.25 -13.79
C PHE A 660 -2.15 28.61 -13.15
N HIS A 661 -1.83 28.64 -11.85
CA HIS A 661 -1.60 29.92 -11.16
C HIS A 661 -0.21 30.45 -11.44
N LEU A 662 0.86 29.64 -11.26
CA LEU A 662 2.24 30.05 -11.54
C LEU A 662 2.65 29.84 -13.00
N GLY A 663 2.07 28.87 -13.68
CA GLY A 663 2.36 28.58 -15.10
C GLY A 663 1.77 29.59 -16.08
N ALA A 664 0.67 30.26 -15.71
CA ALA A 664 0.03 31.32 -16.51
C ALA A 664 0.54 32.73 -16.19
N ALA A 665 1.29 32.88 -15.08
CA ALA A 665 1.87 34.14 -14.66
C ALA A 665 2.96 34.58 -15.68
N GLY A 666 2.89 35.80 -16.16
CA GLY A 666 3.96 36.38 -16.98
C GLY A 666 5.26 36.48 -16.19
N GLU A 667 6.39 36.65 -16.86
CA GLU A 667 7.75 36.72 -16.26
C GLU A 667 7.90 37.74 -15.10
N ASN A 668 6.87 38.55 -14.83
CA ASN A 668 6.90 39.63 -13.81
C ASN A 668 6.04 39.38 -12.55
N ASP A 669 5.37 38.24 -12.39
CA ASP A 669 4.56 37.99 -11.20
C ASP A 669 5.43 37.46 -10.03
N SER A 670 5.88 38.37 -9.21
CA SER A 670 6.68 38.07 -8.00
C SER A 670 5.78 37.49 -6.89
N MET A 671 6.26 36.43 -6.23
CA MET A 671 5.71 35.92 -4.98
C MET A 671 6.49 36.35 -3.73
N ALA A 672 7.30 37.38 -3.78
CA ALA A 672 8.11 37.82 -2.66
C ALA A 672 7.30 38.26 -1.42
N ASP A 673 6.01 38.55 -1.59
CA ASP A 673 5.06 38.84 -0.51
C ASP A 673 4.23 37.63 -0.05
N ALA A 674 4.55 36.45 -0.57
CA ALA A 674 3.79 35.23 -0.32
C ALA A 674 4.54 34.23 0.58
N LEU A 675 3.78 33.54 1.43
CA LEU A 675 4.18 32.34 2.15
C LEU A 675 3.43 31.14 1.55
N VAL A 676 4.16 30.13 1.09
CA VAL A 676 3.58 28.88 0.61
C VAL A 676 3.81 27.80 1.66
N VAL A 677 2.73 27.28 2.23
CA VAL A 677 2.75 26.17 3.20
C VAL A 677 2.37 24.89 2.47
N ALA A 678 3.38 24.08 2.15
CA ALA A 678 3.22 22.83 1.43
C ALA A 678 2.93 21.67 2.40
N ILE A 679 1.83 20.98 2.22
CA ILE A 679 1.41 19.83 3.03
C ILE A 679 1.58 18.55 2.25
N SER A 680 2.30 17.57 2.80
CA SER A 680 2.49 16.25 2.20
C SER A 680 2.72 15.20 3.27
N GLN A 681 2.12 14.02 3.12
CA GLN A 681 2.39 12.89 4.01
C GLN A 681 3.79 12.32 3.74
N SER A 682 4.09 11.97 2.50
CA SER A 682 5.37 11.34 2.10
C SER A 682 6.52 12.34 1.89
N GLY A 683 6.19 13.61 1.59
CA GLY A 683 7.16 14.62 1.17
C GLY A 683 7.79 14.39 -0.20
N THR A 684 7.31 13.38 -0.95
CA THR A 684 7.84 13.00 -2.27
C THR A 684 6.84 13.22 -3.41
N THR A 685 5.64 13.75 -3.13
CA THR A 685 4.60 14.00 -4.14
C THR A 685 5.12 14.98 -5.19
N THR A 686 5.20 14.54 -6.45
CA THR A 686 5.79 15.30 -7.57
C THR A 686 5.15 16.67 -7.74
N ASP A 687 3.81 16.76 -7.78
CA ASP A 687 3.10 18.03 -7.93
C ASP A 687 3.40 19.02 -6.81
N THR A 688 3.47 18.51 -5.55
CA THR A 688 3.76 19.37 -4.38
C THR A 688 5.20 19.88 -4.43
N ASN A 689 6.16 19.03 -4.77
CA ASN A 689 7.55 19.43 -4.92
C ASN A 689 7.73 20.46 -6.05
N ARG A 690 7.10 20.22 -7.20
CA ARG A 690 7.11 21.14 -8.34
C ARG A 690 6.51 22.52 -7.98
N ALA A 691 5.38 22.52 -7.27
CA ALA A 691 4.72 23.75 -6.85
C ALA A 691 5.63 24.59 -5.93
N VAL A 692 6.35 23.93 -5.00
CA VAL A 692 7.34 24.58 -4.12
C VAL A 692 8.51 25.12 -4.91
N ASP A 693 9.09 24.35 -5.84
CA ASP A 693 10.22 24.79 -6.67
C ASP A 693 9.84 26.04 -7.49
N MET A 694 8.66 26.05 -8.11
CA MET A 694 8.17 27.18 -8.91
C MET A 694 7.89 28.41 -8.03
N ALA A 695 7.25 28.25 -6.88
CA ALA A 695 6.98 29.36 -5.95
C ALA A 695 8.28 30.00 -5.41
N ARG A 696 9.27 29.18 -5.04
CA ARG A 696 10.60 29.66 -4.63
C ARG A 696 11.32 30.42 -5.75
N ALA A 697 11.25 29.92 -6.97
CA ALA A 697 11.84 30.60 -8.12
C ALA A 697 11.24 32.00 -8.33
N GLN A 698 9.98 32.22 -7.90
CA GLN A 698 9.31 33.52 -7.93
C GLN A 698 9.49 34.34 -6.62
N GLY A 699 10.31 33.88 -5.69
CA GLY A 699 10.68 34.59 -4.46
C GLY A 699 9.79 34.35 -3.25
N ALA A 700 8.87 33.36 -3.28
CA ALA A 700 8.05 33.01 -2.13
C ALA A 700 8.88 32.42 -0.99
N LEU A 701 8.51 32.71 0.26
CA LEU A 701 8.94 31.93 1.40
C LEU A 701 8.14 30.63 1.47
N THR A 702 8.77 29.54 1.91
CA THR A 702 8.18 28.21 1.88
C THR A 702 8.29 27.49 3.21
N VAL A 703 7.21 26.86 3.63
CA VAL A 703 7.14 25.99 4.81
C VAL A 703 6.57 24.64 4.40
N ALA A 704 7.17 23.55 4.87
CA ALA A 704 6.61 22.22 4.73
C ALA A 704 5.90 21.77 6.01
N ILE A 705 4.71 21.13 5.89
CA ILE A 705 4.12 20.29 6.93
C ILE A 705 4.20 18.85 6.42
N VAL A 706 5.00 17.99 7.07
CA VAL A 706 5.33 16.68 6.53
C VAL A 706 5.47 15.62 7.62
N ASN A 707 5.03 14.38 7.31
CA ASN A 707 5.11 13.25 8.26
C ASN A 707 6.45 12.54 8.21
N ARG A 708 7.18 12.61 7.09
CA ARG A 708 8.40 11.85 6.86
C ARG A 708 9.63 12.74 6.92
N ARG A 709 10.57 12.40 7.82
CA ARG A 709 11.90 13.02 7.85
C ARG A 709 12.68 12.66 6.58
N ASP A 710 13.62 13.51 6.23
CA ASP A 710 14.58 13.31 5.12
C ASP A 710 13.91 13.02 3.77
N SER A 711 12.71 13.60 3.56
CA SER A 711 12.02 13.57 2.27
C SER A 711 12.39 14.76 1.41
N ASP A 712 12.18 14.65 0.08
CA ASP A 712 12.58 15.68 -0.89
C ASP A 712 12.07 17.09 -0.52
N LEU A 713 10.81 17.16 -0.05
CA LEU A 713 10.19 18.43 0.34
C LEU A 713 10.91 19.10 1.51
N THR A 714 11.49 18.33 2.44
CA THR A 714 12.19 18.88 3.62
C THR A 714 13.50 19.57 3.28
N PHE A 715 14.12 19.23 2.16
CA PHE A 715 15.35 19.85 1.66
C PHE A 715 15.09 21.07 0.77
N LYS A 716 13.85 21.25 0.29
CA LYS A 716 13.46 22.30 -0.64
C LYS A 716 12.84 23.52 0.03
N THR A 717 12.33 23.38 1.26
CA THR A 717 11.60 24.45 1.95
C THR A 717 12.47 25.20 2.95
N ASP A 718 12.11 26.46 3.23
CA ASP A 718 12.86 27.33 4.16
C ASP A 718 12.60 26.95 5.62
N ALA A 719 11.47 26.28 5.90
CA ALA A 719 11.11 25.77 7.22
C ALA A 719 10.34 24.46 7.12
N VAL A 720 10.42 23.63 8.17
CA VAL A 720 9.74 22.34 8.22
C VAL A 720 9.03 22.14 9.57
N VAL A 721 7.74 21.89 9.53
CA VAL A 721 6.94 21.47 10.68
C VAL A 721 6.63 19.99 10.52
N TYR A 722 7.30 19.13 11.29
CA TYR A 722 7.01 17.70 11.26
C TYR A 722 5.72 17.39 12.01
N THR A 723 4.91 16.50 11.46
CA THR A 723 3.81 15.87 12.19
C THR A 723 4.36 14.68 12.99
N SER A 724 3.79 14.43 14.18
CA SER A 724 4.24 13.36 15.06
C SER A 724 5.78 13.41 15.30
N SER A 725 6.44 12.27 15.32
CA SER A 725 7.90 12.16 15.47
C SER A 725 8.68 12.20 14.14
N GLY A 726 8.00 12.34 13.02
CA GLY A 726 8.57 12.18 11.66
C GLY A 726 8.80 10.72 11.25
N ARG A 727 8.31 9.76 12.05
CA ARG A 727 8.33 8.30 11.79
C ARG A 727 6.93 7.70 11.67
N ASP A 728 5.90 8.52 11.54
CA ASP A 728 4.50 8.11 11.50
C ASP A 728 4.12 7.67 10.09
N ILE A 729 4.49 6.46 9.73
CA ILE A 729 4.30 5.90 8.39
C ILE A 729 2.85 5.44 8.21
N GLU A 730 2.28 5.73 7.07
CA GLU A 730 1.04 5.16 6.57
C GLU A 730 1.33 4.09 5.54
N MET A 731 0.87 2.88 5.83
CA MET A 731 0.96 1.73 4.93
C MET A 731 -0.29 1.59 4.06
N SER A 732 -1.43 2.07 4.55
CA SER A 732 -2.65 2.15 3.74
C SER A 732 -2.43 3.06 2.52
N VAL A 733 -2.96 2.65 1.37
CA VAL A 733 -2.96 3.50 0.16
C VAL A 733 -3.78 4.76 0.41
N ALA A 734 -4.90 4.61 1.11
CA ALA A 734 -5.75 5.71 1.51
C ALA A 734 -5.19 6.37 2.78
N SER A 735 -4.72 7.62 2.71
CA SER A 735 -4.18 8.36 3.85
C SER A 735 -5.23 8.57 4.95
N THR A 736 -4.85 8.44 6.21
CA THR A 736 -5.75 8.44 7.38
C THR A 736 -5.24 9.33 8.50
N LYS A 737 -4.34 8.81 9.37
CA LYS A 737 -3.83 9.51 10.57
C LYS A 737 -3.04 10.78 10.22
N ALA A 738 -2.38 10.81 9.06
CA ALA A 738 -1.67 11.97 8.57
C ALA A 738 -2.59 13.19 8.38
N PHE A 739 -3.82 12.98 7.91
CA PHE A 739 -4.81 14.06 7.75
C PHE A 739 -5.03 14.84 9.05
N TYR A 740 -5.27 14.13 10.15
CA TYR A 740 -5.50 14.76 11.46
C TYR A 740 -4.24 15.45 11.99
N ALA A 741 -3.10 14.78 11.88
CA ALA A 741 -1.82 15.31 12.32
C ALA A 741 -1.40 16.57 11.54
N GLN A 742 -1.67 16.61 10.22
CA GLN A 742 -1.44 17.76 9.35
C GLN A 742 -2.29 18.96 9.74
N ILE A 743 -3.58 18.73 10.05
CA ILE A 743 -4.48 19.81 10.52
C ILE A 743 -4.00 20.37 11.86
N VAL A 744 -3.59 19.50 12.78
CA VAL A 744 -3.07 19.93 14.11
C VAL A 744 -1.73 20.67 13.96
N ALA A 745 -0.83 20.20 13.12
CA ALA A 745 0.42 20.94 12.82
C ALA A 745 0.14 22.30 12.16
N GLY A 746 -0.85 22.35 11.26
CA GLY A 746 -1.34 23.59 10.66
C GLY A 746 -1.95 24.53 11.68
N ALA A 747 -2.67 24.01 12.69
CA ALA A 747 -3.21 24.81 13.81
C ALA A 747 -2.10 25.43 14.65
N LEU A 748 -1.09 24.65 15.02
CA LEU A 748 0.09 25.13 15.77
C LEU A 748 0.84 26.22 14.98
N LEU A 749 1.11 25.97 13.68
CA LEU A 749 1.72 26.98 12.80
C LEU A 749 0.86 28.25 12.74
N SER A 750 -0.44 28.13 12.59
CA SER A 750 -1.37 29.24 12.48
C SER A 750 -1.44 30.06 13.77
N LEU A 751 -1.45 29.40 14.94
CA LEU A 751 -1.39 30.09 16.25
C LEU A 751 -0.05 30.81 16.44
N HIS A 752 1.06 30.19 16.03
CA HIS A 752 2.38 30.84 16.05
C HIS A 752 2.39 32.11 15.19
N LEU A 753 1.92 32.00 13.93
CA LEU A 753 1.86 33.16 13.02
C LEU A 753 0.94 34.27 13.55
N ALA A 754 -0.21 33.92 14.16
CA ALA A 754 -1.11 34.89 14.76
C ALA A 754 -0.50 35.58 15.98
N SER A 755 0.26 34.87 16.80
CA SER A 755 1.02 35.42 17.94
C SER A 755 2.14 36.37 17.48
N VAL A 756 2.92 35.96 16.47
CA VAL A 756 4.00 36.79 15.89
C VAL A 756 3.45 38.11 15.30
N ARG A 757 2.27 38.04 14.67
CA ARG A 757 1.59 39.20 14.10
C ARG A 757 0.93 40.09 15.15
N GLY A 758 0.86 39.63 16.43
CA GLY A 758 0.25 40.39 17.52
C GLY A 758 -1.27 40.57 17.40
N ARG A 759 -1.95 39.66 16.68
CA ARG A 759 -3.41 39.73 16.45
C ARG A 759 -4.23 38.99 17.49
N ARG A 760 -3.59 38.13 18.28
CA ARG A 760 -4.24 37.33 19.33
C ARG A 760 -3.46 37.48 20.64
N ASP A 761 -4.19 37.61 21.73
CA ASP A 761 -3.62 37.66 23.06
C ASP A 761 -3.30 36.27 23.63
N ALA A 762 -2.58 36.24 24.73
CA ALA A 762 -2.20 35.00 25.39
C ALA A 762 -3.39 34.16 25.89
N VAL A 763 -4.52 34.80 26.21
CA VAL A 763 -5.73 34.12 26.68
C VAL A 763 -6.35 33.31 25.54
N PHE A 764 -6.45 33.93 24.37
CA PHE A 764 -6.92 33.25 23.16
C PHE A 764 -6.03 32.05 22.81
N VAL A 765 -4.72 32.27 22.74
CA VAL A 765 -3.73 31.21 22.40
C VAL A 765 -3.80 30.05 23.41
N THR A 766 -3.91 30.37 24.70
CA THR A 766 -4.05 29.36 25.75
C THR A 766 -5.32 28.52 25.59
N ARG A 767 -6.44 29.16 25.30
CA ARG A 767 -7.70 28.45 25.07
C ARG A 767 -7.57 27.48 23.90
N GLU A 768 -7.04 27.93 22.78
CA GLU A 768 -6.90 27.10 21.57
C GLU A 768 -5.93 25.92 21.79
N ILE A 769 -4.82 26.14 22.50
CA ILE A 769 -3.90 25.05 22.87
C ILE A 769 -4.60 24.01 23.74
N ARG A 770 -5.44 24.43 24.71
CA ARG A 770 -6.21 23.49 25.54
C ARG A 770 -7.24 22.69 24.74
N GLU A 771 -7.91 23.30 23.77
CA GLU A 771 -8.80 22.61 22.85
C GLU A 771 -8.03 21.54 22.02
N LEU A 772 -6.85 21.88 21.50
CA LEU A 772 -6.00 20.95 20.78
C LEU A 772 -5.54 19.77 21.66
N LEU A 773 -5.15 20.04 22.91
CA LEU A 773 -4.72 19.02 23.87
C LEU A 773 -5.85 18.06 24.28
N ALA A 774 -7.10 18.47 24.19
CA ALA A 774 -8.26 17.63 24.46
C ALA A 774 -8.63 16.70 23.28
N LEU A 775 -8.15 16.97 22.05
CA LEU A 775 -8.51 16.21 20.85
C LEU A 775 -8.21 14.71 20.93
N PRO A 776 -7.04 14.25 21.42
CA PRO A 776 -6.76 12.81 21.47
C PRO A 776 -7.81 12.02 22.25
N GLU A 777 -8.30 12.56 23.36
CA GLU A 777 -9.33 11.91 24.18
C GLU A 777 -10.70 11.93 23.48
N LYS A 778 -11.08 13.06 22.88
CA LYS A 778 -12.30 13.17 22.08
C LYS A 778 -12.27 12.19 20.89
N MET A 779 -11.13 12.01 20.24
CA MET A 779 -10.96 11.01 19.18
C MET A 779 -11.11 9.57 19.69
N ARG A 780 -10.57 9.24 20.88
CA ARG A 780 -10.77 7.91 21.48
C ARG A 780 -12.24 7.64 21.80
N ALA A 781 -12.98 8.64 22.23
CA ALA A 781 -14.44 8.51 22.45
C ALA A 781 -15.18 8.16 21.14
N ILE A 782 -14.77 8.73 20.00
CA ILE A 782 -15.34 8.38 18.69
C ILE A 782 -14.97 6.94 18.30
N LEU A 783 -13.72 6.51 18.51
CA LEU A 783 -13.29 5.14 18.25
C LEU A 783 -14.09 4.13 19.08
N ALA A 784 -14.51 4.48 20.30
CA ALA A 784 -15.35 3.63 21.13
C ALA A 784 -16.76 3.40 20.54
N MET A 785 -17.22 4.24 19.59
CA MET A 785 -18.48 4.07 18.86
C MET A 785 -18.41 3.07 17.71
N ASP A 786 -17.26 2.41 17.49
CA ASP A 786 -16.97 1.52 16.35
C ASP A 786 -18.11 0.53 16.06
N ARG A 787 -18.69 -0.11 17.09
CA ARG A 787 -19.76 -1.11 16.91
C ARG A 787 -21.05 -0.53 16.35
N ASP A 788 -21.44 0.67 16.76
CA ASP A 788 -22.67 1.31 16.31
C ASP A 788 -22.49 1.86 14.89
N ILE A 789 -21.31 2.43 14.59
CA ILE A 789 -20.92 2.87 13.26
C ILE A 789 -20.88 1.67 12.29
N ALA A 790 -20.29 0.54 12.71
CA ALA A 790 -20.25 -0.69 11.93
C ALA A 790 -21.65 -1.24 11.61
N ARG A 791 -22.57 -1.19 12.57
CA ARG A 791 -23.96 -1.64 12.38
C ARG A 791 -24.66 -0.81 11.31
N SER A 792 -24.50 0.51 11.37
CA SER A 792 -25.05 1.44 10.38
C SER A 792 -24.52 1.16 8.99
N ALA A 793 -23.19 1.11 8.85
CA ALA A 793 -22.53 0.90 7.58
C ALA A 793 -22.92 -0.45 6.93
N ARG A 794 -22.93 -1.54 7.70
CA ARG A 794 -23.35 -2.87 7.21
C ARG A 794 -24.79 -2.91 6.72
N ARG A 795 -25.67 -2.15 7.36
CA ARG A 795 -27.10 -2.06 6.99
C ARG A 795 -27.31 -1.21 5.73
N LEU A 796 -26.62 -0.08 5.62
CA LEU A 796 -26.94 0.95 4.64
C LEU A 796 -26.06 0.87 3.37
N ALA A 797 -24.77 0.54 3.49
CA ALA A 797 -23.85 0.62 2.37
C ALA A 797 -24.17 -0.35 1.21
N PRO A 798 -24.50 -1.64 1.43
CA PRO A 798 -24.88 -2.53 0.33
C PRO A 798 -26.23 -2.16 -0.30
N ALA A 799 -27.13 -1.54 0.47
CA ALA A 799 -28.50 -1.28 0.05
C ALA A 799 -28.67 -0.05 -0.88
N LYS A 800 -27.69 0.85 -0.90
CA LYS A 800 -27.79 2.13 -1.62
C LYS A 800 -26.78 2.24 -2.74
N ALA A 801 -27.25 2.53 -3.94
CA ALA A 801 -26.41 2.68 -5.14
C ALA A 801 -25.74 4.07 -5.19
N TYR A 802 -26.46 5.11 -4.84
CA TYR A 802 -26.04 6.51 -4.93
C TYR A 802 -25.71 7.08 -3.55
N TRP A 803 -24.56 7.73 -3.46
CA TRP A 803 -24.08 8.27 -2.19
C TRP A 803 -23.66 9.73 -2.36
N ALA A 804 -23.80 10.48 -1.27
CA ALA A 804 -23.26 11.83 -1.16
C ALA A 804 -22.70 12.05 0.26
N VAL A 805 -21.75 12.95 0.37
CA VAL A 805 -21.30 13.48 1.67
C VAL A 805 -21.47 15.00 1.61
N VAL A 806 -22.10 15.55 2.64
CA VAL A 806 -22.38 17.00 2.69
C VAL A 806 -21.87 17.63 3.98
N GLY A 807 -21.40 18.88 3.86
CA GLY A 807 -20.94 19.68 4.98
C GLY A 807 -20.83 21.15 4.59
N SER A 808 -21.06 22.05 5.53
CA SER A 808 -20.98 23.50 5.32
C SER A 808 -19.97 24.13 6.27
N GLY A 809 -19.41 25.31 5.92
CA GLY A 809 -18.34 25.94 6.68
C GLY A 809 -17.09 25.04 6.75
N SER A 810 -16.49 24.92 7.93
CA SER A 810 -15.31 24.05 8.15
C SER A 810 -15.62 22.57 7.86
N ASN A 811 -16.87 22.13 7.96
CA ASN A 811 -17.29 20.77 7.67
C ASN A 811 -17.30 20.41 6.19
N LYS A 812 -17.12 21.39 5.29
CA LYS A 812 -16.92 21.07 3.88
C LYS A 812 -15.60 20.31 3.65
N ALA A 813 -14.57 20.58 4.47
CA ALA A 813 -13.34 19.78 4.47
C ALA A 813 -13.61 18.33 4.90
N SER A 814 -14.46 18.11 5.91
CA SER A 814 -14.89 16.75 6.31
C SER A 814 -15.59 16.03 5.17
N ALA A 815 -16.55 16.71 4.52
CA ALA A 815 -17.29 16.12 3.40
C ALA A 815 -16.37 15.75 2.24
N ASP A 816 -15.42 16.60 1.91
CA ASP A 816 -14.44 16.34 0.84
C ASP A 816 -13.55 15.13 1.15
N GLU A 817 -13.05 15.04 2.39
CA GLU A 817 -12.17 13.95 2.80
C GLU A 817 -12.89 12.61 2.89
N ILE A 818 -14.06 12.59 3.53
CA ILE A 818 -14.89 11.38 3.64
C ILE A 818 -15.27 10.89 2.23
N ARG A 819 -15.67 11.79 1.33
CA ARG A 819 -15.95 11.43 -0.06
C ARG A 819 -14.75 10.78 -0.73
N ILE A 820 -13.53 11.32 -0.56
CA ILE A 820 -12.31 10.73 -1.11
C ILE A 820 -12.18 9.28 -0.59
N LYS A 821 -12.25 9.08 0.74
CA LYS A 821 -12.09 7.76 1.34
C LYS A 821 -13.17 6.77 0.92
N LEU A 822 -14.42 7.18 0.89
CA LEU A 822 -15.51 6.33 0.45
C LEU A 822 -15.34 5.93 -1.04
N SER A 823 -14.87 6.85 -1.90
CA SER A 823 -14.61 6.54 -3.31
C SER A 823 -13.45 5.56 -3.47
N GLU A 824 -12.37 5.73 -2.69
CA GLU A 824 -11.20 4.87 -2.71
C GLU A 824 -11.49 3.45 -2.17
N LEU A 825 -12.25 3.35 -1.08
CA LEU A 825 -12.49 2.08 -0.37
C LEU A 825 -13.67 1.30 -0.94
N CYS A 826 -14.73 1.99 -1.40
CA CYS A 826 -16.00 1.38 -1.80
C CYS A 826 -16.18 1.32 -3.31
N TYR A 827 -15.25 1.87 -4.10
CA TYR A 827 -15.28 1.91 -5.57
C TYR A 827 -16.59 2.46 -6.14
N LYS A 828 -17.19 3.46 -5.45
CA LYS A 828 -18.42 4.14 -5.87
C LYS A 828 -18.16 5.58 -6.28
N THR A 829 -18.94 6.07 -7.21
CA THR A 829 -18.98 7.52 -7.53
C THR A 829 -19.80 8.22 -6.46
N ILE A 830 -19.16 9.12 -5.72
CA ILE A 830 -19.75 9.80 -4.55
C ILE A 830 -19.56 11.30 -4.73
N SER A 831 -20.66 12.08 -4.59
CA SER A 831 -20.56 13.54 -4.61
C SER A 831 -20.16 14.09 -3.23
N SER A 832 -19.54 15.28 -3.24
CA SER A 832 -19.31 16.08 -2.03
C SER A 832 -19.83 17.49 -2.27
N ASP A 833 -20.89 17.85 -1.56
CA ASP A 833 -21.64 19.08 -1.78
C ASP A 833 -21.73 19.91 -0.49
N TYR A 834 -22.08 21.19 -0.60
CA TYR A 834 -22.61 21.92 0.54
C TYR A 834 -24.00 21.38 0.91
N VAL A 835 -24.39 21.49 2.17
CA VAL A 835 -25.70 20.97 2.63
C VAL A 835 -26.84 21.62 1.87
N GLU A 836 -26.79 22.94 1.72
CA GLU A 836 -27.78 23.73 0.96
C GLU A 836 -27.88 23.32 -0.50
N ASP A 837 -26.75 23.09 -1.16
CA ASP A 837 -26.72 22.72 -2.59
C ASP A 837 -27.40 21.38 -2.84
N LYS A 838 -27.23 20.43 -1.90
CA LYS A 838 -27.70 19.05 -2.07
C LYS A 838 -29.21 18.95 -2.17
N LYS A 839 -29.98 19.79 -1.52
CA LYS A 839 -31.46 19.77 -1.58
C LYS A 839 -32.00 20.15 -2.96
N HIS A 840 -31.19 20.85 -3.77
CA HIS A 840 -31.54 21.27 -5.13
C HIS A 840 -31.11 20.24 -6.20
N ILE A 841 -30.33 19.22 -5.81
CA ILE A 841 -29.94 18.13 -6.69
C ILE A 841 -31.02 17.06 -6.64
N ASP A 842 -31.24 16.37 -7.76
CA ASP A 842 -32.23 15.29 -7.84
C ASP A 842 -32.05 14.24 -6.75
N LEU A 843 -33.04 14.13 -5.88
CA LEU A 843 -33.11 13.15 -4.79
C LEU A 843 -33.93 11.91 -5.17
N SER A 844 -34.46 11.81 -6.40
CA SER A 844 -35.30 10.69 -6.85
C SER A 844 -34.54 9.37 -6.87
N SER A 845 -33.21 9.39 -6.92
CA SER A 845 -32.36 8.22 -6.77
C SER A 845 -32.27 7.64 -5.36
N GLU A 846 -32.98 8.24 -4.38
CA GLU A 846 -33.00 7.85 -2.97
C GLU A 846 -31.58 7.68 -2.37
N PRO A 847 -30.68 8.68 -2.48
CA PRO A 847 -29.28 8.52 -2.11
C PRO A 847 -29.07 8.33 -0.62
N LEU A 848 -27.98 7.66 -0.26
CA LEU A 848 -27.38 7.70 1.06
C LEU A 848 -26.62 9.02 1.21
N ILE A 849 -26.92 9.81 2.24
CA ILE A 849 -26.29 11.11 2.46
C ILE A 849 -25.64 11.15 3.84
N LEU A 850 -24.31 11.20 3.90
CA LEU A 850 -23.60 11.48 5.14
C LEU A 850 -23.58 13.00 5.36
N VAL A 851 -24.11 13.45 6.49
CA VAL A 851 -24.22 14.87 6.85
C VAL A 851 -23.24 15.20 7.97
N CYS A 852 -22.22 15.99 7.68
CA CYS A 852 -21.20 16.44 8.63
C CYS A 852 -21.63 17.77 9.24
N THR A 853 -22.00 17.76 10.54
CA THR A 853 -22.53 18.94 11.20
C THR A 853 -22.00 19.16 12.63
N ALA A 854 -21.15 18.30 13.17
CA ALA A 854 -20.53 18.55 14.47
C ALA A 854 -19.75 19.88 14.46
N GLY A 855 -19.74 20.60 15.57
CA GLY A 855 -19.15 21.93 15.71
C GLY A 855 -19.94 23.08 15.09
N THR A 856 -21.03 22.81 14.34
CA THR A 856 -21.90 23.84 13.76
C THR A 856 -22.81 24.42 14.82
N ARG A 857 -22.95 25.75 14.87
CA ARG A 857 -23.67 26.41 15.94
C ARG A 857 -24.73 27.41 15.44
N GLY A 858 -25.59 27.83 16.33
CA GLY A 858 -26.57 28.90 16.11
C GLY A 858 -27.66 28.53 15.10
N ALA A 859 -28.04 29.48 14.27
CA ALA A 859 -29.10 29.31 13.26
C ALA A 859 -28.76 28.30 12.19
N VAL A 860 -27.45 28.18 11.85
CA VAL A 860 -26.97 27.30 10.78
C VAL A 860 -27.32 25.85 11.05
N VAL A 861 -27.14 25.35 12.28
CA VAL A 861 -27.52 23.96 12.60
C VAL A 861 -29.03 23.73 12.43
N SER A 862 -29.87 24.75 12.74
CA SER A 862 -31.31 24.66 12.53
C SER A 862 -31.68 24.58 11.05
N ASP A 863 -30.97 25.28 10.19
CA ASP A 863 -31.16 25.19 8.74
C ASP A 863 -30.71 23.83 8.19
N ILE A 864 -29.59 23.31 8.66
CA ILE A 864 -29.13 21.94 8.29
C ILE A 864 -30.15 20.88 8.72
N ILE A 865 -30.81 21.05 9.90
CA ILE A 865 -31.89 20.14 10.35
C ILE A 865 -33.05 20.16 9.35
N LYS A 866 -33.48 21.37 8.90
CA LYS A 866 -34.53 21.49 7.88
C LYS A 866 -34.15 20.85 6.57
N ASP A 867 -32.91 21.06 6.11
CA ASP A 867 -32.39 20.42 4.89
C ASP A 867 -32.35 18.90 5.01
N THR A 868 -31.95 18.39 6.19
CA THR A 868 -31.96 16.94 6.48
C THR A 868 -33.39 16.38 6.46
N ALA A 869 -34.36 17.15 6.96
CA ALA A 869 -35.79 16.79 6.89
C ALA A 869 -36.29 16.76 5.44
N ILE A 870 -35.83 17.69 4.58
CA ILE A 870 -36.08 17.66 3.12
C ILE A 870 -35.48 16.40 2.48
N PHE A 871 -34.25 16.06 2.78
CA PHE A 871 -33.63 14.82 2.27
C PHE A 871 -34.50 13.60 2.63
N ALA A 872 -34.91 13.48 3.89
CA ALA A 872 -35.77 12.39 4.34
C ALA A 872 -37.16 12.39 3.67
N ALA A 873 -37.79 13.55 3.48
CA ALA A 873 -39.06 13.68 2.80
C ALA A 873 -38.99 13.21 1.33
N HIS A 874 -37.85 13.37 0.67
CA HIS A 874 -37.59 12.87 -0.66
C HIS A 874 -36.97 11.45 -0.69
N LYS A 875 -37.16 10.69 0.40
CA LYS A 875 -36.71 9.28 0.55
C LYS A 875 -35.19 9.05 0.46
N ALA A 876 -34.40 10.11 0.53
CA ALA A 876 -32.95 9.93 0.78
C ALA A 876 -32.76 9.32 2.18
N THR A 877 -31.58 8.78 2.41
CA THR A 877 -31.25 8.11 3.69
C THR A 877 -30.14 8.92 4.38
N PRO A 878 -30.45 9.93 5.19
CA PRO A 878 -29.44 10.71 5.89
C PRO A 878 -28.81 9.90 7.03
N VAL A 879 -27.48 9.97 7.14
CA VAL A 879 -26.69 9.54 8.29
C VAL A 879 -25.96 10.77 8.81
N VAL A 880 -26.23 11.17 10.04
CA VAL A 880 -25.78 12.45 10.58
C VAL A 880 -24.66 12.27 11.61
N ILE A 881 -23.63 13.08 11.50
CA ILE A 881 -22.56 13.23 12.50
C ILE A 881 -22.74 14.61 13.12
N CYS A 882 -23.06 14.68 14.41
CA CYS A 882 -23.37 15.92 15.12
C CYS A 882 -22.76 15.95 16.51
N ASP A 883 -22.79 17.11 17.18
CA ASP A 883 -22.38 17.27 18.56
C ASP A 883 -23.16 16.37 19.49
N GLU A 884 -22.59 15.95 20.62
CA GLU A 884 -23.19 15.05 21.61
C GLU A 884 -24.50 15.56 22.19
N ASP A 885 -24.67 16.88 22.29
CA ASP A 885 -25.87 17.54 22.82
C ASP A 885 -26.96 17.74 21.76
N GLU A 886 -26.74 17.42 20.50
CA GLU A 886 -27.66 17.66 19.40
C GLU A 886 -28.58 16.46 19.19
N HIS A 887 -29.87 16.63 19.47
CA HIS A 887 -30.90 15.57 19.42
C HIS A 887 -31.94 15.75 18.32
N ARG A 888 -32.03 16.93 17.69
CA ARG A 888 -33.09 17.31 16.76
C ARG A 888 -33.03 16.61 15.41
N PHE A 889 -31.93 15.97 15.07
CA PHE A 889 -31.78 15.17 13.83
C PHE A 889 -32.46 13.81 13.88
N ALA A 890 -32.70 13.26 15.08
CA ALA A 890 -33.23 11.90 15.25
C ALA A 890 -34.49 11.56 14.46
N PRO A 891 -35.49 12.47 14.28
CA PRO A 891 -36.71 12.18 13.52
C PRO A 891 -36.46 12.05 12.00
N TYR A 892 -35.34 12.53 11.47
CA TYR A 892 -35.10 12.69 10.04
C TYR A 892 -33.93 11.84 9.52
N ALA A 893 -33.12 11.33 10.42
CA ALA A 893 -31.92 10.56 10.07
C ALA A 893 -32.14 9.05 10.27
N ALA A 894 -31.58 8.25 9.40
CA ALA A 894 -31.54 6.79 9.54
C ALA A 894 -30.64 6.35 10.70
N ASP A 895 -29.53 7.08 10.91
CA ASP A 895 -28.65 6.95 12.08
C ASP A 895 -28.06 8.32 12.43
N VAL A 896 -27.76 8.52 13.72
CA VAL A 896 -27.14 9.74 14.25
C VAL A 896 -25.94 9.35 15.12
N PHE A 897 -24.74 9.80 14.73
CA PHE A 897 -23.51 9.64 15.51
C PHE A 897 -23.22 10.93 16.27
N ARG A 898 -23.36 10.87 17.59
CA ARG A 898 -23.10 11.99 18.49
C ARG A 898 -21.64 11.96 18.93
N VAL A 899 -20.84 12.88 18.38
CA VAL A 899 -19.41 12.98 18.68
C VAL A 899 -19.15 14.05 19.74
N PRO A 900 -18.03 13.96 20.50
CA PRO A 900 -17.69 14.98 21.48
C PRO A 900 -17.61 16.38 20.85
N THR A 901 -18.22 17.35 21.51
CA THR A 901 -18.30 18.74 21.06
C THR A 901 -16.89 19.36 20.93
N VAL A 902 -16.63 20.05 19.83
CA VAL A 902 -15.39 20.80 19.54
C VAL A 902 -15.71 22.18 18.99
N SER A 903 -14.70 23.06 18.96
CA SER A 903 -14.80 24.33 18.24
C SER A 903 -14.98 24.09 16.74
N GLU A 904 -15.71 24.97 16.04
CA GLU A 904 -16.08 24.84 14.62
C GLU A 904 -14.87 24.56 13.72
N HIS A 905 -13.76 25.25 13.92
CA HIS A 905 -12.54 25.08 13.11
C HIS A 905 -11.79 23.76 13.37
N LEU A 906 -12.10 23.04 14.47
CA LEU A 906 -11.57 21.71 14.78
C LEU A 906 -12.56 20.59 14.38
N ALA A 907 -13.77 20.94 13.99
CA ALA A 907 -14.81 20.00 13.58
C ALA A 907 -14.40 19.06 12.42
N PRO A 908 -13.55 19.47 11.46
CA PRO A 908 -13.05 18.55 10.44
C PRO A 908 -12.39 17.29 11.00
N ILE A 909 -11.77 17.34 12.18
CA ILE A 909 -11.12 16.19 12.81
C ILE A 909 -12.17 15.16 13.28
N VAL A 910 -13.15 15.58 14.05
CA VAL A 910 -14.13 14.67 14.67
C VAL A 910 -15.14 14.10 13.66
N ASN A 911 -15.64 14.93 12.72
CA ASN A 911 -16.53 14.47 11.67
C ASN A 911 -15.84 13.45 10.77
N THR A 912 -14.59 13.74 10.34
CA THR A 912 -13.86 12.87 9.44
C THR A 912 -13.51 11.54 10.09
N LEU A 913 -13.19 11.51 11.39
CA LEU A 913 -12.85 10.26 12.08
C LEU A 913 -14.06 9.31 12.11
N ALA A 914 -15.25 9.82 12.44
CA ALA A 914 -16.48 9.04 12.39
C ALA A 914 -16.79 8.57 10.95
N GLY A 915 -16.58 9.43 9.96
CA GLY A 915 -16.74 9.11 8.54
C GLY A 915 -15.76 8.07 8.02
N HIS A 916 -14.49 8.11 8.45
CA HIS A 916 -13.48 7.09 8.12
C HIS A 916 -13.84 5.72 8.68
N LEU A 917 -14.29 5.64 9.95
CA LEU A 917 -14.80 4.40 10.54
C LEU A 917 -16.00 3.85 9.75
N TRP A 918 -16.97 4.72 9.44
CA TRP A 918 -18.13 4.32 8.65
C TRP A 918 -17.73 3.81 7.27
N GLY A 919 -16.80 4.49 6.60
CA GLY A 919 -16.25 4.10 5.29
C GLY A 919 -15.54 2.76 5.32
N TYR A 920 -14.74 2.49 6.34
CA TYR A 920 -14.09 1.20 6.54
C TYR A 920 -15.11 0.05 6.63
N HIS A 921 -16.13 0.21 7.49
CA HIS A 921 -17.16 -0.83 7.65
C HIS A 921 -18.08 -0.96 6.43
N ALA A 922 -18.31 0.14 5.70
CA ALA A 922 -19.03 0.12 4.43
C ALA A 922 -18.27 -0.71 3.36
N ALA A 923 -16.96 -0.49 3.25
CA ALA A 923 -16.10 -1.25 2.36
C ALA A 923 -16.10 -2.76 2.69
N LEU A 924 -16.02 -3.10 3.98
CA LEU A 924 -16.12 -4.49 4.42
C LEU A 924 -17.46 -5.12 4.04
N ALA A 925 -18.58 -4.42 4.26
CA ALA A 925 -19.91 -4.93 3.95
C ALA A 925 -20.11 -5.16 2.44
N ILE A 926 -19.58 -4.28 1.60
CA ILE A 926 -19.60 -4.42 0.14
C ILE A 926 -18.72 -5.60 -0.29
N ASN A 927 -17.51 -5.70 0.27
CA ASN A 927 -16.58 -6.79 -0.04
C ASN A 927 -17.15 -8.16 0.35
N ASP A 928 -17.80 -8.29 1.50
CA ASP A 928 -18.43 -9.54 1.95
C ASP A 928 -19.52 -10.01 0.97
N GLY A 929 -20.31 -9.08 0.42
CA GLY A 929 -21.29 -9.37 -0.62
C GLY A 929 -20.63 -9.83 -1.93
N SER A 930 -19.59 -9.13 -2.38
CA SER A 930 -18.84 -9.45 -3.59
C SER A 930 -18.16 -10.80 -3.49
N ARG A 931 -17.54 -11.13 -2.36
CA ARG A 931 -16.90 -12.44 -2.12
C ARG A 931 -17.88 -13.61 -2.18
N LEU A 932 -19.09 -13.42 -1.68
CA LEU A 932 -20.12 -14.47 -1.74
C LEU A 932 -20.45 -14.82 -3.19
N LEU A 933 -20.68 -13.80 -4.02
CA LEU A 933 -21.00 -13.97 -5.44
C LEU A 933 -19.81 -14.53 -6.23
N HIS A 934 -18.59 -14.04 -5.96
CA HIS A 934 -17.38 -14.51 -6.61
C HIS A 934 -17.10 -15.99 -6.31
N ARG A 935 -17.13 -16.39 -5.03
CA ARG A 935 -16.98 -17.80 -4.63
C ARG A 935 -17.98 -18.71 -5.36
N PHE A 936 -19.23 -18.29 -5.44
CA PHE A 936 -20.25 -19.05 -6.14
C PHE A 936 -19.96 -19.15 -7.65
N ARG A 937 -19.51 -18.06 -8.28
CA ARG A 937 -19.07 -18.06 -9.68
C ARG A 937 -17.94 -19.07 -9.93
N GLU A 938 -16.91 -19.06 -9.09
CA GLU A 938 -15.77 -19.98 -9.18
C GLU A 938 -16.21 -21.44 -9.01
N GLU A 939 -17.06 -21.71 -8.02
CA GLU A 939 -17.59 -23.03 -7.78
C GLU A 939 -18.45 -23.56 -8.95
N LEU A 940 -19.23 -22.68 -9.59
CA LEU A 940 -19.98 -23.04 -10.80
C LEU A 940 -19.06 -23.25 -12.00
N GLN A 941 -18.06 -22.39 -12.20
CA GLN A 941 -17.12 -22.52 -13.30
C GLN A 941 -16.35 -23.83 -13.20
N ALA A 942 -15.86 -24.19 -12.02
CA ALA A 942 -15.16 -25.45 -11.78
C ALA A 942 -16.03 -26.66 -12.12
N LEU A 943 -17.34 -26.61 -11.80
CA LEU A 943 -18.28 -27.69 -12.19
C LEU A 943 -18.51 -27.73 -13.70
N ILE A 944 -18.64 -26.56 -14.34
CA ILE A 944 -18.81 -26.47 -15.79
C ILE A 944 -17.58 -27.03 -16.51
N ASP A 945 -16.39 -26.67 -16.06
CA ASP A 945 -15.13 -27.16 -16.63
C ASP A 945 -14.98 -28.70 -16.45
N ASP A 946 -15.29 -29.22 -15.25
CA ASP A 946 -15.24 -30.65 -14.97
C ASP A 946 -16.23 -31.45 -15.86
N PHE A 947 -17.48 -31.02 -15.96
CA PHE A 947 -18.48 -31.67 -16.79
C PHE A 947 -18.20 -31.51 -18.29
N GLY A 948 -17.74 -30.34 -18.72
CA GLY A 948 -17.29 -30.08 -20.08
C GLY A 948 -16.14 -30.97 -20.50
N SER A 949 -15.18 -31.25 -19.60
CA SER A 949 -14.10 -32.22 -19.85
C SER A 949 -14.59 -33.65 -20.04
N ARG A 950 -15.78 -33.98 -19.54
CA ARG A 950 -16.45 -35.27 -19.71
C ARG A 950 -17.36 -35.32 -20.96
N GLY A 951 -17.39 -34.21 -21.73
CA GLY A 951 -18.15 -34.11 -22.98
C GLY A 951 -19.62 -33.74 -22.82
N LEU A 952 -20.06 -33.30 -21.62
CA LEU A 952 -21.41 -32.80 -21.43
C LEU A 952 -21.56 -31.40 -22.01
N ASP A 953 -22.67 -31.17 -22.68
CA ASP A 953 -23.02 -29.79 -23.07
C ASP A 953 -23.65 -28.99 -21.92
N VAL A 954 -23.86 -27.71 -22.14
CA VAL A 954 -24.36 -26.82 -21.10
C VAL A 954 -25.77 -27.18 -20.62
N TYR A 955 -26.61 -27.72 -21.49
CA TYR A 955 -27.98 -28.17 -21.14
C TYR A 955 -27.93 -29.41 -20.24
N GLU A 956 -27.04 -30.33 -20.55
CA GLU A 956 -26.82 -31.52 -19.75
C GLU A 956 -26.23 -31.18 -18.37
N ILE A 957 -25.25 -30.25 -18.32
CA ILE A 957 -24.66 -29.80 -17.07
C ILE A 957 -25.68 -29.18 -16.11
N VAL A 958 -26.62 -28.35 -16.62
CA VAL A 958 -27.67 -27.75 -15.78
C VAL A 958 -28.67 -28.81 -15.26
N LEU A 959 -28.79 -29.94 -15.92
CA LEU A 959 -29.64 -31.08 -15.48
C LEU A 959 -28.94 -31.95 -14.43
N GLU A 960 -27.62 -31.86 -14.32
CA GLU A 960 -26.85 -32.68 -13.38
C GLU A 960 -27.25 -32.40 -11.91
N LYS A 961 -27.39 -33.47 -11.14
CA LYS A 961 -27.83 -33.37 -9.74
C LYS A 961 -26.89 -32.57 -8.88
N SER A 962 -25.59 -32.76 -9.02
CA SER A 962 -24.55 -32.02 -8.24
C SER A 962 -24.55 -30.53 -8.55
N PHE A 963 -24.73 -30.12 -9.81
CA PHE A 963 -24.88 -28.72 -10.21
C PHE A 963 -26.11 -28.10 -9.54
N ARG A 964 -27.29 -28.76 -9.66
CA ARG A 964 -28.53 -28.26 -9.05
C ARG A 964 -28.48 -28.18 -7.53
N GLU A 965 -27.84 -29.14 -6.86
CA GLU A 965 -27.65 -29.12 -5.41
C GLU A 965 -26.77 -27.95 -4.95
N LYS A 966 -25.71 -27.65 -5.71
CA LYS A 966 -24.80 -26.52 -5.46
C LYS A 966 -25.53 -25.17 -5.58
N VAL A 967 -26.26 -25.00 -6.71
CA VAL A 967 -27.08 -23.79 -6.92
C VAL A 967 -28.16 -23.64 -5.84
N ALA A 968 -28.81 -24.73 -5.45
CA ALA A 968 -29.83 -24.71 -4.40
C ALA A 968 -29.26 -24.39 -3.02
N ALA A 969 -28.03 -24.82 -2.71
CA ALA A 969 -27.33 -24.49 -1.48
C ALA A 969 -27.02 -22.98 -1.44
N PHE A 970 -26.42 -22.46 -2.51
CA PHE A 970 -26.15 -21.03 -2.63
C PHE A 970 -27.44 -20.18 -2.55
N TYR A 971 -28.51 -20.59 -3.20
CA TYR A 971 -29.81 -19.91 -3.13
C TYR A 971 -30.36 -19.83 -1.69
N ARG A 972 -30.18 -20.88 -0.89
CA ARG A 972 -30.58 -20.85 0.54
C ARG A 972 -29.72 -19.84 1.33
N GLU A 973 -28.40 -19.85 1.11
CA GLU A 973 -27.48 -18.91 1.76
C GLU A 973 -27.80 -17.46 1.36
N PHE A 974 -27.94 -17.21 0.06
CA PHE A 974 -28.30 -15.90 -0.48
C PHE A 974 -29.62 -15.37 0.13
N ARG A 975 -30.67 -16.18 0.16
CA ARG A 975 -31.95 -15.80 0.81
C ARG A 975 -31.80 -15.53 2.30
N SER A 976 -30.97 -16.30 2.99
CA SER A 976 -30.73 -16.07 4.43
C SER A 976 -30.09 -14.71 4.66
N ARG A 977 -29.07 -14.37 3.85
CA ARG A 977 -28.40 -13.06 3.93
C ARG A 977 -29.32 -11.89 3.56
N CYS A 978 -30.14 -12.02 2.52
CA CYS A 978 -31.14 -11.00 2.15
C CYS A 978 -32.13 -10.72 3.28
N ARG A 979 -32.55 -11.76 4.02
CA ARG A 979 -33.44 -11.57 5.18
C ARG A 979 -32.75 -10.89 6.36
N GLN A 980 -31.48 -11.19 6.59
CA GLN A 980 -30.68 -10.57 7.67
C GLN A 980 -30.36 -9.11 7.39
N ALA A 981 -30.23 -8.73 6.13
CA ALA A 981 -29.91 -7.35 5.71
C ALA A 981 -31.12 -6.38 5.80
N GLY A 982 -32.32 -6.87 6.10
CA GLY A 982 -33.54 -6.07 6.18
C GLY A 982 -34.17 -5.74 4.82
N GLU A 983 -35.38 -5.16 4.81
CA GLU A 983 -36.25 -4.98 3.64
C GLU A 983 -35.70 -4.05 2.53
N THR A 984 -34.54 -3.44 2.70
CA THR A 984 -34.01 -2.37 1.84
C THR A 984 -32.90 -2.79 0.88
N THR A 985 -32.51 -4.07 0.86
CA THR A 985 -31.57 -4.56 -0.16
C THR A 985 -32.21 -4.43 -1.53
N ALA A 986 -31.50 -3.92 -2.52
CA ALA A 986 -31.98 -3.67 -3.89
C ALA A 986 -32.91 -4.80 -4.37
N LEU A 987 -34.23 -4.66 -4.08
CA LEU A 987 -35.25 -5.72 -4.27
C LEU A 987 -35.30 -6.22 -5.72
N ALA A 988 -35.06 -5.33 -6.68
CA ALA A 988 -35.05 -5.72 -8.09
C ALA A 988 -33.96 -6.75 -8.40
N HIS A 989 -32.68 -6.44 -8.09
CA HIS A 989 -31.55 -7.36 -8.39
C HIS A 989 -31.58 -8.65 -7.56
N ALA A 990 -32.04 -8.57 -6.30
CA ALA A 990 -32.21 -9.76 -5.48
C ALA A 990 -33.35 -10.65 -5.98
N ALA A 991 -34.41 -10.07 -6.55
CA ALA A 991 -35.51 -10.81 -7.16
C ALA A 991 -35.06 -11.49 -8.45
N ASP A 992 -34.36 -10.78 -9.34
CA ASP A 992 -33.86 -11.33 -10.60
C ASP A 992 -32.87 -12.45 -10.37
N LEU A 993 -31.89 -12.25 -9.47
CA LEU A 993 -30.94 -13.28 -9.09
C LEU A 993 -31.65 -14.47 -8.42
N GLY A 994 -32.62 -14.21 -7.54
CA GLY A 994 -33.43 -15.26 -6.91
C GLY A 994 -34.26 -16.05 -7.91
N LEU A 995 -34.79 -15.39 -8.95
CA LEU A 995 -35.52 -16.05 -10.03
C LEU A 995 -34.58 -16.95 -10.87
N LEU A 996 -33.44 -16.40 -11.31
CA LEU A 996 -32.41 -17.13 -12.04
C LEU A 996 -31.94 -18.36 -11.27
N LEU A 997 -31.65 -18.25 -10.00
CA LEU A 997 -31.22 -19.36 -9.15
C LEU A 997 -32.29 -20.44 -9.00
N LYS A 998 -33.59 -20.08 -9.06
CA LYS A 998 -34.69 -21.05 -9.08
C LYS A 998 -34.71 -21.86 -10.38
N TYR A 999 -34.50 -21.23 -11.54
CA TYR A 999 -34.39 -21.94 -12.81
C TYR A 999 -33.17 -22.89 -12.81
N LEU A 1000 -31.98 -22.37 -12.50
CA LEU A 1000 -30.75 -23.17 -12.47
C LEU A 1000 -30.76 -24.31 -11.43
N SER A 1001 -31.51 -24.17 -10.33
CA SER A 1001 -31.69 -25.24 -9.35
C SER A 1001 -32.79 -26.26 -9.70
N GLY A 1002 -33.44 -26.11 -10.87
CA GLY A 1002 -34.54 -26.96 -11.33
C GLY A 1002 -35.83 -26.81 -10.52
N ARG A 1003 -36.00 -25.72 -9.78
CA ARG A 1003 -37.25 -25.41 -9.04
C ARG A 1003 -38.33 -24.77 -9.91
N LEU A 1004 -37.93 -24.21 -11.05
CA LEU A 1004 -38.78 -23.73 -12.11
C LEU A 1004 -38.41 -24.45 -13.40
N PRO A 1005 -39.37 -24.77 -14.27
CA PRO A 1005 -39.10 -25.39 -15.56
C PRO A 1005 -38.23 -24.49 -16.44
N MET A 1006 -37.22 -25.06 -17.08
CA MET A 1006 -36.35 -24.25 -17.98
C MET A 1006 -37.11 -23.72 -19.20
N GLY A 1007 -38.16 -24.39 -19.66
CA GLY A 1007 -39.01 -23.89 -20.75
C GLY A 1007 -39.71 -22.55 -20.46
N ASP A 1008 -39.92 -22.22 -19.19
CA ASP A 1008 -40.52 -20.93 -18.78
C ASP A 1008 -39.51 -19.76 -18.87
N PHE A 1009 -38.22 -20.06 -19.08
CA PHE A 1009 -37.18 -19.04 -19.24
C PHE A 1009 -37.07 -18.53 -20.68
N GLU A 1010 -37.64 -19.27 -21.63
CA GLU A 1010 -37.59 -18.92 -23.07
C GLU A 1010 -38.76 -18.02 -23.51
N VAL A 1011 -39.69 -17.72 -22.62
CA VAL A 1011 -40.84 -16.81 -22.84
C VAL A 1011 -40.57 -15.52 -22.11
#